data_3c367fae4e3ff137152fb6a6a62668b6
#
_entry.id   3c367fae4e3ff137152fb6a6a62668b6
#
_cell.length_a   1.000
_cell.length_b   1.000
_cell.length_c   1.000
_cell.angle_alpha   90.00
_cell.angle_beta   90.00
_cell.angle_gamma   90.00
#
_symmetry.space_group_name_H-M   'P 1'
#
loop_
_entity.id
_entity.type
_entity.pdbx_description
1 polymer ?
#
loop_
_entity_poly.entity_id
_entity_poly.type
_entity_poly.pdbx_seq_one_letter_code
_entity_poly.pdbx_strand_id
1 'polypeptide(L)'
;MEKADTPAKKKRSWPFRIARAIGVLLLVLVALIYFIYVLPFWGIPFNQSRHGRVPLTPPWALECWLWEDDVNTEAYVKELLEGYAKYDFPVRTILIDSPWSWQYNDFKLDDNRYPEPEKFFRGLKAQGYRVVFWMTCMVNSQSKDTRLTESKDFYELARSRGYLAGRGYQVKWWKGKGGFIDYNNPEAMKWWHGLQNQVLDWGADGWKLDGCDTFFSGKLGKLIVPFNRAHSGWMTTRQYMDHYARNEYHYGLTQNPEFIIMVRALDQPWSHPEGFSPLDAATVTWVGDNRHTWKYKDRGIEGAISDILKSARLGYCVIGSDVAGYHGRSNPDDTGPATAALLASWKSKEPSTPDVPSQHPALSVTNAGETPISVEFGTAAGHDEIAPNIYIRWAEFSTFCGFFLNGGHGERRLWKRTLPELEIVRKFSWLHTELVPYMYSHVVTCHQGGPPLMRPLADGKFHYLFGDDFLVAPIHEDKLTRTVSLPAGQWRYFFDDHEVLQGPARVTRDFPLDEFPVFVREGAVVPMKIKRPYTGMGDQASAEYMTWLLYPKGKSEFTLFHPETHPKLEQTTVKVDSGDSLKIEFSSKHEPHILRIFAKQKPSAVTIDNKKLPEAAAADGDGAWSYDAQHEHLIIKTRDYAEGVYLISWR
;
A
#
# COMPACT_ATOMS: atom_id res chain seq x y z
N MET A 1 -86.42 19.66 11.67
CA MET A 1 -85.03 20.14 11.89
C MET A 1 -84.35 19.11 12.76
N GLU A 2 -83.69 18.19 12.09
CA GLU A 2 -82.99 17.05 12.71
C GLU A 2 -81.55 17.51 13.10
N LYS A 3 -81.26 17.42 14.40
CA LYS A 3 -79.89 17.76 14.87
C LYS A 3 -78.93 16.64 14.46
N ALA A 4 -77.96 16.95 13.61
CA ALA A 4 -76.87 16.03 13.27
C ALA A 4 -75.99 15.81 14.54
N ASP A 5 -75.93 14.57 14.97
CA ASP A 5 -75.07 14.08 16.01
C ASP A 5 -73.59 14.13 15.55
N THR A 6 -72.81 14.95 16.15
CA THR A 6 -71.36 15.01 15.96
C THR A 6 -70.72 13.79 16.67
N PRO A 7 -69.96 12.93 15.98
CA PRO A 7 -69.38 11.74 16.62
C PRO A 7 -68.40 12.12 17.71
N ALA A 8 -68.64 11.63 18.93
CA ALA A 8 -67.78 11.83 20.10
C ALA A 8 -66.38 11.28 19.83
N LYS A 9 -65.35 12.15 19.87
CA LYS A 9 -63.94 11.74 19.79
C LYS A 9 -63.61 10.73 20.90
N LYS A 10 -63.44 9.45 20.58
CA LYS A 10 -63.01 8.40 21.50
C LYS A 10 -61.72 8.84 22.20
N LYS A 11 -61.77 9.10 23.51
CA LYS A 11 -60.56 9.37 24.35
C LYS A 11 -59.67 8.13 24.29
N ARG A 12 -58.51 8.28 23.67
CA ARG A 12 -57.49 7.22 23.63
C ARG A 12 -57.15 6.77 25.05
N SER A 13 -57.09 5.45 25.29
CA SER A 13 -56.78 4.87 26.62
C SER A 13 -55.41 5.32 27.13
N TRP A 14 -55.27 5.42 28.45
CA TRP A 14 -54.03 5.81 29.12
C TRP A 14 -52.81 4.99 28.68
N PRO A 15 -52.83 3.64 28.49
CA PRO A 15 -51.71 2.87 27.97
C PRO A 15 -51.30 3.30 26.57
N PHE A 16 -52.21 3.69 25.67
CA PHE A 16 -51.89 4.20 24.35
C PHE A 16 -51.16 5.55 24.39
N ARG A 17 -51.46 6.41 25.34
CA ARG A 17 -50.75 7.69 25.54
C ARG A 17 -49.33 7.46 26.02
N ILE A 18 -49.12 6.51 26.95
CA ILE A 18 -47.79 6.12 27.44
C ILE A 18 -46.97 5.51 26.30
N ALA A 19 -47.50 4.53 25.56
CA ALA A 19 -46.81 3.92 24.43
C ALA A 19 -46.41 4.96 23.39
N ARG A 20 -47.28 5.93 23.10
CA ARG A 20 -46.94 7.04 22.17
C ARG A 20 -45.84 7.95 22.74
N ALA A 21 -45.86 8.28 24.04
CA ALA A 21 -44.83 9.09 24.69
C ALA A 21 -43.46 8.38 24.63
N ILE A 22 -43.43 7.07 24.93
CA ILE A 22 -42.24 6.25 24.83
C ILE A 22 -41.72 6.21 23.36
N GLY A 23 -42.61 6.02 22.40
CA GLY A 23 -42.27 6.03 20.97
C GLY A 23 -41.64 7.38 20.53
N VAL A 24 -42.23 8.50 20.98
CA VAL A 24 -41.68 9.83 20.68
C VAL A 24 -40.32 10.02 21.34
N LEU A 25 -40.17 9.57 22.60
CA LEU A 25 -38.89 9.65 23.32
C LEU A 25 -37.78 8.84 22.63
N LEU A 26 -38.12 7.64 22.17
CA LEU A 26 -37.18 6.78 21.37
C LEU A 26 -36.80 7.44 20.06
N LEU A 27 -37.76 8.02 19.34
CA LEU A 27 -37.50 8.76 18.10
C LEU A 27 -36.58 9.97 18.34
N VAL A 28 -36.81 10.71 19.38
CA VAL A 28 -35.93 11.84 19.77
C VAL A 28 -34.55 11.35 20.13
N LEU A 29 -34.42 10.24 20.86
CA LEU A 29 -33.14 9.65 21.20
C LEU A 29 -32.39 9.16 19.95
N VAL A 30 -33.06 8.48 19.02
CA VAL A 30 -32.47 8.05 17.74
C VAL A 30 -32.05 9.26 16.91
N ALA A 31 -32.87 10.30 16.84
CA ALA A 31 -32.50 11.55 16.15
C ALA A 31 -31.29 12.22 16.79
N LEU A 32 -31.22 12.30 18.12
CA LEU A 32 -30.05 12.85 18.83
C LEU A 32 -28.78 12.02 18.53
N ILE A 33 -28.86 10.70 18.59
CA ILE A 33 -27.73 9.82 18.24
C ILE A 33 -27.31 10.06 16.79
N TYR A 34 -28.26 10.14 15.88
CA TYR A 34 -27.97 10.41 14.47
C TYR A 34 -27.27 11.76 14.28
N PHE A 35 -27.81 12.84 14.81
CA PHE A 35 -27.25 14.17 14.63
C PHE A 35 -25.94 14.43 15.40
N ILE A 36 -25.73 13.74 16.52
CA ILE A 36 -24.53 13.96 17.36
C ILE A 36 -23.38 13.03 16.94
N TYR A 37 -23.65 11.79 16.59
CA TYR A 37 -22.62 10.78 16.31
C TYR A 37 -22.54 10.35 14.85
N VAL A 38 -23.69 10.07 14.20
CA VAL A 38 -23.66 9.51 12.84
C VAL A 38 -23.29 10.58 11.83
N LEU A 39 -24.03 11.66 11.81
CA LEU A 39 -23.86 12.73 10.84
C LEU A 39 -22.45 13.38 10.86
N PRO A 40 -21.84 13.68 12.02
CA PRO A 40 -20.52 14.30 12.05
C PRO A 40 -19.39 13.40 11.56
N PHE A 41 -19.53 12.07 11.67
CA PHE A 41 -18.51 11.13 11.23
C PHE A 41 -18.76 10.61 9.80
N TRP A 42 -20.01 10.35 9.43
CA TRP A 42 -20.34 9.63 8.19
C TRP A 42 -21.05 10.48 7.14
N GLY A 43 -21.52 11.67 7.49
CA GLY A 43 -22.24 12.56 6.56
C GLY A 43 -23.68 12.13 6.27
N ILE A 44 -24.34 12.81 5.34
CA ILE A 44 -25.71 12.53 4.90
C ILE A 44 -25.69 12.16 3.42
N PRO A 45 -26.42 11.10 3.02
CA PRO A 45 -26.93 9.96 3.79
C PRO A 45 -25.82 8.92 3.91
N PHE A 46 -25.37 8.51 5.05
CA PHE A 46 -24.33 7.47 5.27
C PHE A 46 -23.36 7.36 4.10
N ASN A 47 -22.70 8.45 3.77
CA ASN A 47 -22.03 8.55 2.49
C ASN A 47 -20.78 7.66 2.49
N GLN A 48 -20.95 6.43 2.00
CA GLN A 48 -19.86 5.49 1.79
C GLN A 48 -18.97 5.90 0.61
N SER A 49 -19.51 6.71 -0.31
CA SER A 49 -18.68 7.32 -1.34
C SER A 49 -17.96 8.52 -0.76
N ARG A 50 -16.69 8.37 -0.47
CA ARG A 50 -15.82 9.48 -0.15
C ARG A 50 -15.74 10.38 -1.39
N HIS A 51 -15.83 11.70 -1.17
CA HIS A 51 -15.93 12.65 -2.27
C HIS A 51 -14.67 12.70 -3.15
N GLY A 52 -14.88 12.88 -4.44
CA GLY A 52 -13.82 13.09 -5.41
C GLY A 52 -13.28 11.80 -6.05
N ARG A 53 -12.26 11.97 -6.86
CA ARG A 53 -11.48 10.89 -7.49
C ARG A 53 -10.17 10.74 -6.75
N VAL A 54 -9.68 9.51 -6.65
CA VAL A 54 -8.33 9.27 -6.13
C VAL A 54 -7.30 10.05 -6.97
N PRO A 55 -6.29 10.65 -6.33
CA PRO A 55 -5.22 11.32 -7.06
C PRO A 55 -4.48 10.36 -7.99
N LEU A 56 -3.78 10.90 -8.98
CA LEU A 56 -2.84 10.11 -9.76
C LEU A 56 -1.60 9.85 -8.92
N THR A 57 -1.55 8.69 -8.29
CA THR A 57 -0.38 8.29 -7.49
C THR A 57 0.84 8.09 -8.38
N PRO A 58 1.99 8.70 -8.08
CA PRO A 58 3.21 8.52 -8.87
C PRO A 58 3.73 7.08 -8.76
N PRO A 59 4.35 6.53 -9.82
CA PRO A 59 4.75 5.12 -9.90
C PRO A 59 5.68 4.68 -8.76
N TRP A 60 6.59 5.55 -8.32
CA TRP A 60 7.53 5.24 -7.25
C TRP A 60 6.83 4.86 -5.93
N ALA A 61 5.63 5.40 -5.71
CA ALA A 61 4.87 5.15 -4.50
C ALA A 61 4.22 3.74 -4.47
N LEU A 62 4.15 3.07 -5.63
CA LEU A 62 3.71 1.69 -5.75
C LEU A 62 4.83 0.68 -5.46
N GLU A 63 6.10 1.09 -5.48
CA GLU A 63 7.26 0.23 -5.28
C GLU A 63 7.41 -0.22 -3.80
N CYS A 64 8.56 -0.79 -3.45
CA CYS A 64 8.82 -1.26 -2.09
C CYS A 64 9.23 -0.13 -1.16
N TRP A 65 8.58 -0.06 -0.01
CA TRP A 65 8.87 0.85 1.10
C TRP A 65 9.53 0.09 2.24
N LEU A 66 10.41 0.78 2.94
CA LEU A 66 11.11 0.27 4.11
C LEU A 66 10.98 1.25 5.27
N TRP A 67 10.79 0.76 6.47
CA TRP A 67 10.83 1.55 7.69
C TRP A 67 11.00 0.68 8.93
N GLU A 68 11.33 1.33 10.03
CA GLU A 68 11.48 0.68 11.32
C GLU A 68 11.12 1.69 12.41
N ASP A 69 10.45 1.24 13.46
CA ASP A 69 9.88 2.13 14.48
C ASP A 69 10.62 2.08 15.83
N ASP A 70 11.45 1.07 16.08
CA ASP A 70 12.17 0.94 17.34
C ASP A 70 13.37 1.86 17.42
N VAL A 71 14.09 2.07 16.29
CA VAL A 71 15.30 2.88 16.20
C VAL A 71 15.24 3.83 15.00
N ASN A 72 14.91 5.08 15.25
CA ASN A 72 14.82 6.09 14.20
C ASN A 72 16.01 7.07 14.27
N THR A 73 17.13 6.65 13.66
CA THR A 73 18.37 7.45 13.58
C THR A 73 19.03 7.33 12.21
N GLU A 74 19.85 8.32 11.82
CA GLU A 74 20.60 8.29 10.58
C GLU A 74 21.44 7.02 10.44
N ALA A 75 22.14 6.62 11.52
CA ALA A 75 22.99 5.42 11.51
C ALA A 75 22.18 4.15 11.22
N TYR A 76 21.01 4.02 11.84
CA TYR A 76 20.15 2.83 11.64
C TYR A 76 19.50 2.82 10.27
N VAL A 77 19.04 3.97 9.77
CA VAL A 77 18.51 4.06 8.39
C VAL A 77 19.59 3.67 7.37
N LYS A 78 20.85 4.11 7.57
CA LYS A 78 21.98 3.67 6.73
C LYS A 78 22.18 2.16 6.80
N GLU A 79 22.23 1.58 8.01
CA GLU A 79 22.37 0.11 8.19
C GLU A 79 21.28 -0.65 7.44
N LEU A 80 20.01 -0.19 7.54
CA LEU A 80 18.90 -0.79 6.83
C LEU A 80 19.09 -0.73 5.32
N LEU A 81 19.32 0.46 4.77
CA LEU A 81 19.43 0.66 3.33
C LEU A 81 20.65 -0.07 2.74
N GLU A 82 21.79 -0.05 3.41
CA GLU A 82 23.00 -0.78 3.01
C GLU A 82 22.77 -2.30 3.04
N GLY A 83 22.12 -2.81 4.09
CA GLY A 83 21.81 -4.22 4.21
C GLY A 83 20.85 -4.69 3.12
N TYR A 84 19.77 -3.95 2.90
CA TYR A 84 18.81 -4.28 1.83
C TYR A 84 19.43 -4.17 0.43
N ALA A 85 20.30 -3.18 0.18
CA ALA A 85 21.05 -3.06 -1.07
C ALA A 85 22.04 -4.22 -1.24
N LYS A 86 22.77 -4.60 -0.19
CA LYS A 86 23.73 -5.72 -0.19
C LYS A 86 23.07 -7.05 -0.56
N TYR A 87 21.85 -7.28 -0.10
CA TYR A 87 21.10 -8.51 -0.38
C TYR A 87 20.13 -8.36 -1.57
N ASP A 88 20.28 -7.31 -2.37
CA ASP A 88 19.56 -7.02 -3.61
C ASP A 88 18.04 -6.99 -3.43
N PHE A 89 17.55 -6.15 -2.52
CA PHE A 89 16.13 -5.84 -2.39
C PHE A 89 15.77 -4.54 -3.10
N PRO A 90 14.62 -4.45 -3.77
CA PRO A 90 14.22 -3.30 -4.57
C PRO A 90 13.60 -2.17 -3.72
N VAL A 91 14.29 -1.74 -2.65
CA VAL A 91 13.78 -0.66 -1.80
C VAL A 91 13.80 0.66 -2.56
N ARG A 92 12.64 1.31 -2.65
CA ARG A 92 12.48 2.62 -3.29
C ARG A 92 12.29 3.74 -2.30
N THR A 93 11.51 3.52 -1.26
CA THR A 93 11.09 4.54 -0.30
C THR A 93 11.53 4.19 1.10
N ILE A 94 12.09 5.17 1.81
CA ILE A 94 12.29 5.09 3.26
C ILE A 94 11.26 5.98 3.95
N LEU A 95 10.53 5.40 4.91
CA LEU A 95 9.64 6.13 5.80
C LEU A 95 10.36 6.43 7.11
N ILE A 96 10.44 7.70 7.45
CA ILE A 96 11.00 8.21 8.71
C ILE A 96 9.84 8.42 9.68
N ASP A 97 9.64 7.46 10.58
CA ASP A 97 8.57 7.53 11.58
C ASP A 97 8.97 8.36 12.80
N SER A 98 8.08 8.53 13.75
CA SER A 98 8.32 9.30 14.97
C SER A 98 9.14 8.50 16.02
N PRO A 99 10.00 9.16 16.83
CA PRO A 99 10.33 10.59 16.82
C PRO A 99 11.48 10.92 15.90
N TRP A 100 11.34 11.96 15.12
CA TRP A 100 12.42 12.50 14.29
C TRP A 100 12.67 14.00 14.53
N SER A 101 11.68 14.71 15.12
CA SER A 101 11.75 16.15 15.39
C SER A 101 12.14 16.46 16.84
N TRP A 102 12.52 17.69 17.09
CA TRP A 102 12.85 18.17 18.44
C TRP A 102 11.67 18.08 19.40
N GLN A 103 10.48 18.33 18.89
CA GLN A 103 9.18 18.24 19.59
C GLN A 103 8.06 18.05 18.56
N TYR A 104 6.89 17.60 18.97
CA TYR A 104 5.76 17.39 18.08
C TYR A 104 4.94 18.67 17.89
N ASN A 105 4.67 19.16 16.67
CA ASN A 105 5.32 18.93 15.38
C ASN A 105 5.97 20.27 15.02
N ASP A 106 7.21 20.47 15.37
CA ASP A 106 7.94 21.70 15.01
C ASP A 106 8.70 21.57 13.68
N PHE A 107 8.69 20.37 13.10
CA PHE A 107 9.37 20.02 11.84
C PHE A 107 10.87 20.32 11.83
N LYS A 108 11.47 20.46 13.00
CA LYS A 108 12.92 20.63 13.16
C LYS A 108 13.53 19.28 13.51
N LEU A 109 14.39 18.76 12.62
CA LEU A 109 15.04 17.48 12.87
C LEU A 109 15.93 17.52 14.12
N ASP A 110 15.88 16.44 14.90
CA ASP A 110 16.73 16.23 16.05
C ASP A 110 18.15 15.89 15.58
N ASP A 111 19.10 16.80 15.80
CA ASP A 111 20.49 16.66 15.41
C ASP A 111 21.25 15.57 16.20
N ASN A 112 20.73 15.08 17.32
CA ASN A 112 21.23 13.88 17.97
C ASN A 112 20.90 12.61 17.19
N ARG A 113 19.77 12.61 16.47
CA ARG A 113 19.33 11.48 15.64
C ARG A 113 19.84 11.58 14.21
N TYR A 114 19.89 12.79 13.68
CA TYR A 114 20.31 13.14 12.31
C TYR A 114 21.29 14.31 12.38
N PRO A 115 22.60 14.05 12.59
CA PRO A 115 23.61 15.11 12.81
C PRO A 115 23.77 16.09 11.64
N GLU A 116 23.68 15.61 10.40
CA GLU A 116 23.75 16.43 9.18
C GLU A 116 22.51 16.19 8.29
N PRO A 117 21.29 16.57 8.76
CA PRO A 117 20.06 16.09 8.13
C PRO A 117 19.90 16.53 6.68
N GLU A 118 20.24 17.76 6.32
CA GLU A 118 20.17 18.23 4.93
C GLU A 118 21.07 17.38 4.01
N LYS A 119 22.30 17.15 4.39
CA LYS A 119 23.27 16.35 3.64
C LYS A 119 22.78 14.91 3.49
N PHE A 120 22.26 14.33 4.57
CA PHE A 120 21.76 12.97 4.60
C PHE A 120 20.57 12.79 3.66
N PHE A 121 19.51 13.57 3.82
CA PHE A 121 18.29 13.42 3.02
C PHE A 121 18.49 13.79 1.55
N ARG A 122 19.25 14.86 1.24
CA ARG A 122 19.65 15.15 -0.14
C ARG A 122 20.51 14.03 -0.74
N GLY A 123 21.36 13.40 0.08
CA GLY A 123 22.16 12.24 -0.32
C GLY A 123 21.29 11.03 -0.70
N LEU A 124 20.26 10.73 0.08
CA LEU A 124 19.28 9.67 -0.26
C LEU A 124 18.57 9.97 -1.58
N LYS A 125 18.12 11.20 -1.77
CA LYS A 125 17.49 11.64 -3.02
C LYS A 125 18.41 11.48 -4.23
N ALA A 126 19.67 11.88 -4.11
CA ALA A 126 20.66 11.75 -5.18
C ALA A 126 20.93 10.30 -5.56
N GLN A 127 20.74 9.37 -4.64
CA GLN A 127 20.83 7.92 -4.86
C GLN A 127 19.52 7.31 -5.41
N GLY A 128 18.48 8.12 -5.60
CA GLY A 128 17.21 7.68 -6.14
C GLY A 128 16.20 7.19 -5.11
N TYR A 129 16.52 7.24 -3.81
CA TYR A 129 15.52 6.95 -2.78
C TYR A 129 14.47 8.05 -2.68
N ARG A 130 13.28 7.66 -2.25
CA ARG A 130 12.20 8.57 -1.86
C ARG A 130 12.10 8.61 -0.34
N VAL A 131 11.77 9.77 0.20
CA VAL A 131 11.73 9.98 1.66
C VAL A 131 10.35 10.48 2.06
N VAL A 132 9.69 9.75 2.96
CA VAL A 132 8.40 10.11 3.52
C VAL A 132 8.55 10.26 5.03
N PHE A 133 8.03 11.35 5.61
CA PHE A 133 8.10 11.59 7.05
C PHE A 133 6.74 11.41 7.71
N TRP A 134 6.75 10.90 8.92
CA TRP A 134 5.56 10.83 9.76
C TRP A 134 5.24 12.20 10.37
N MET A 135 3.97 12.53 10.45
CA MET A 135 3.49 13.71 11.15
C MET A 135 2.08 13.53 11.72
N THR A 136 1.69 14.43 12.62
CA THR A 136 0.29 14.61 13.04
C THR A 136 -0.11 16.08 12.97
N CYS A 137 -1.39 16.33 13.17
CA CYS A 137 -1.97 17.68 13.25
C CYS A 137 -1.82 18.36 14.62
N MET A 138 -0.95 17.84 15.50
CA MET A 138 -0.83 18.28 16.88
C MET A 138 0.29 19.30 17.08
N VAL A 139 0.00 20.36 17.86
CA VAL A 139 1.00 21.25 18.42
C VAL A 139 1.11 20.91 19.90
N ASN A 140 2.19 20.24 20.30
CA ASN A 140 2.35 19.75 21.66
C ASN A 140 2.77 20.86 22.64
N SER A 141 2.24 20.76 23.86
CA SER A 141 2.75 21.46 25.04
C SER A 141 3.66 20.56 25.89
N GLN A 142 3.53 19.24 25.74
CA GLN A 142 4.36 18.22 26.35
C GLN A 142 4.53 17.07 25.37
N SER A 143 5.76 16.64 25.15
CA SER A 143 6.13 15.50 24.29
C SER A 143 6.78 14.41 25.15
N LYS A 144 6.71 13.12 24.71
CA LYS A 144 7.21 12.00 25.50
C LYS A 144 8.63 11.57 25.10
N ASP A 145 8.86 11.38 23.83
CA ASP A 145 10.01 10.66 23.28
C ASP A 145 10.88 11.52 22.35
N THR A 146 10.60 12.80 22.30
CA THR A 146 11.38 13.80 21.59
C THR A 146 12.44 14.44 22.48
N ARG A 147 13.41 15.11 21.88
CA ARG A 147 14.50 15.83 22.57
C ARG A 147 13.98 16.86 23.58
N LEU A 148 12.96 17.64 23.19
CA LEU A 148 12.28 18.59 24.08
C LEU A 148 10.98 17.97 24.55
N THR A 149 10.94 17.62 25.85
CA THR A 149 9.76 17.05 26.47
C THR A 149 8.75 18.13 26.92
N GLU A 150 9.23 19.31 27.26
CA GLU A 150 8.42 20.48 27.63
C GLU A 150 8.38 21.46 26.43
N SER A 151 7.22 21.50 25.75
CA SER A 151 6.97 22.28 24.53
C SER A 151 5.99 23.43 24.78
N LYS A 152 5.93 23.92 26.03
CA LYS A 152 4.92 24.90 26.47
C LYS A 152 4.97 26.20 25.66
N ASP A 153 6.16 26.73 25.41
CA ASP A 153 6.33 27.98 24.67
C ASP A 153 5.86 27.86 23.21
N PHE A 154 6.16 26.73 22.57
CA PHE A 154 5.72 26.44 21.21
C PHE A 154 4.18 26.37 21.12
N TYR A 155 3.55 25.67 22.07
CA TYR A 155 2.11 25.58 22.16
C TYR A 155 1.48 26.97 22.46
N GLU A 156 1.98 27.72 23.43
CA GLU A 156 1.45 29.04 23.81
C GLU A 156 1.62 30.08 22.68
N LEU A 157 2.69 29.99 21.90
CA LEU A 157 2.84 30.79 20.67
C LEU A 157 1.67 30.56 19.71
N ALA A 158 1.39 29.29 19.38
CA ALA A 158 0.30 28.94 18.49
C ALA A 158 -1.08 29.31 19.07
N ARG A 159 -1.27 29.08 20.38
CA ARG A 159 -2.53 29.38 21.09
C ARG A 159 -2.80 30.90 21.14
N SER A 160 -1.80 31.70 21.52
CA SER A 160 -1.95 33.16 21.67
C SER A 160 -2.24 33.85 20.32
N ARG A 161 -1.74 33.29 19.22
CA ARG A 161 -2.01 33.78 17.86
C ARG A 161 -3.33 33.28 17.29
N GLY A 162 -4.08 32.43 18.03
CA GLY A 162 -5.32 31.86 17.55
C GLY A 162 -5.16 30.80 16.44
N TYR A 163 -4.02 30.15 16.38
CA TYR A 163 -3.72 29.15 15.34
C TYR A 163 -4.29 27.77 15.65
N LEU A 164 -4.85 27.57 16.85
CA LEU A 164 -5.34 26.27 17.30
C LEU A 164 -6.88 26.22 17.28
N ALA A 165 -7.41 25.12 16.77
CA ALA A 165 -8.82 24.80 16.82
C ALA A 165 -9.31 24.68 18.27
N GLY A 166 -10.63 24.92 18.51
CA GLY A 166 -11.23 24.84 19.83
C GLY A 166 -10.63 25.81 20.85
N ARG A 167 -10.10 26.95 20.42
CA ARG A 167 -9.39 27.93 21.25
C ARG A 167 -8.18 27.36 21.96
N GLY A 168 -7.58 26.28 21.39
CA GLY A 168 -6.40 25.63 21.94
C GLY A 168 -6.68 24.73 23.13
N TYR A 169 -7.86 24.08 23.21
CA TYR A 169 -8.01 23.03 24.22
C TYR A 169 -7.01 21.89 23.97
N GLN A 170 -6.53 21.27 25.04
CA GLN A 170 -5.49 20.25 24.96
C GLN A 170 -6.04 18.85 25.23
N VAL A 171 -5.55 17.89 24.47
CA VAL A 171 -5.79 16.46 24.71
C VAL A 171 -4.51 15.73 25.04
N LYS A 172 -4.63 14.66 25.82
CA LYS A 172 -3.54 13.69 26.02
C LYS A 172 -3.62 12.64 24.91
N TRP A 173 -2.48 12.31 24.35
CA TRP A 173 -2.33 11.30 23.32
C TRP A 173 -1.06 10.47 23.55
N TRP A 174 -0.77 9.46 22.73
CA TRP A 174 0.36 8.55 22.98
C TRP A 174 1.72 9.23 22.95
N LYS A 175 1.89 10.31 22.19
CA LYS A 175 3.14 11.08 22.11
C LYS A 175 3.15 12.34 23.01
N GLY A 176 2.19 12.48 23.96
CA GLY A 176 2.21 13.58 24.92
C GLY A 176 0.88 14.29 25.14
N LYS A 177 0.91 15.63 25.09
CA LYS A 177 -0.27 16.49 25.27
C LYS A 177 -0.16 17.72 24.38
N GLY A 178 -1.22 18.07 23.67
CA GLY A 178 -1.21 19.22 22.76
C GLY A 178 -2.59 19.65 22.31
N GLY A 179 -2.62 20.67 21.47
CA GLY A 179 -3.81 21.17 20.76
C GLY A 179 -3.69 20.91 19.27
N PHE A 180 -4.79 21.10 18.56
CA PHE A 180 -4.88 20.85 17.12
C PHE A 180 -4.66 22.12 16.33
N ILE A 181 -3.81 22.08 15.29
CA ILE A 181 -3.70 23.18 14.32
C ILE A 181 -5.06 23.42 13.65
N ASP A 182 -5.43 24.69 13.42
CA ASP A 182 -6.68 25.02 12.74
C ASP A 182 -6.49 25.15 11.23
N TYR A 183 -6.77 24.08 10.50
CA TYR A 183 -6.65 23.99 9.04
C TYR A 183 -7.57 24.96 8.27
N ASN A 184 -8.52 25.63 8.97
CA ASN A 184 -9.36 26.65 8.36
C ASN A 184 -8.87 28.10 8.64
N ASN A 185 -7.78 28.24 9.38
CA ASN A 185 -7.18 29.54 9.64
C ASN A 185 -6.02 29.80 8.67
N PRO A 186 -6.13 30.75 7.71
CA PRO A 186 -5.06 31.01 6.75
C PRO A 186 -3.72 31.40 7.38
N GLU A 187 -3.75 32.17 8.48
CA GLU A 187 -2.51 32.55 9.18
C GLU A 187 -1.88 31.36 9.91
N ALA A 188 -2.70 30.47 10.44
CA ALA A 188 -2.22 29.22 11.02
C ALA A 188 -1.56 28.34 9.94
N MET A 189 -2.16 28.23 8.75
CA MET A 189 -1.61 27.46 7.65
C MET A 189 -0.29 28.07 7.14
N LYS A 190 -0.21 29.38 6.99
CA LYS A 190 1.04 30.05 6.63
C LYS A 190 2.18 29.76 7.61
N TRP A 191 1.87 29.79 8.90
CA TRP A 191 2.84 29.47 9.94
C TRP A 191 3.23 27.99 9.92
N TRP A 192 2.24 27.09 9.85
CA TRP A 192 2.41 25.65 9.86
C TRP A 192 3.20 25.14 8.66
N HIS A 193 2.84 25.56 7.47
CA HIS A 193 3.59 25.25 6.24
C HIS A 193 5.00 25.85 6.26
N GLY A 194 5.16 27.04 6.85
CA GLY A 194 6.48 27.62 7.05
C GLY A 194 7.42 26.78 7.91
N LEU A 195 6.89 26.04 8.89
CA LEU A 195 7.67 25.08 9.68
C LEU A 195 8.09 23.84 8.84
N GLN A 196 7.22 23.40 7.93
CA GLN A 196 7.47 22.24 7.09
C GLN A 196 8.52 22.49 6.00
N ASN A 197 8.67 23.71 5.56
CA ASN A 197 9.51 24.06 4.39
C ASN A 197 10.93 23.53 4.49
N GLN A 198 11.54 23.54 5.67
CA GLN A 198 12.90 23.03 5.84
C GLN A 198 13.02 21.56 5.42
N VAL A 199 12.08 20.72 5.85
CA VAL A 199 12.08 19.28 5.53
C VAL A 199 11.71 19.04 4.06
N LEU A 200 10.79 19.83 3.53
CA LEU A 200 10.40 19.78 2.11
C LEU A 200 11.56 20.21 1.20
N ASP A 201 12.29 21.25 1.55
CA ASP A 201 13.48 21.73 0.81
C ASP A 201 14.63 20.71 0.81
N TRP A 202 14.72 19.87 1.82
CA TRP A 202 15.69 18.77 1.86
C TRP A 202 15.27 17.58 1.00
N GLY A 203 14.05 17.61 0.44
CA GLY A 203 13.56 16.66 -0.55
C GLY A 203 12.63 15.61 -0.01
N ALA A 204 11.84 15.92 1.03
CA ALA A 204 10.73 15.06 1.42
C ALA A 204 9.76 14.86 0.25
N ASP A 205 9.41 13.60 -0.03
CA ASP A 205 8.49 13.21 -1.09
C ASP A 205 7.06 13.02 -0.61
N GLY A 206 6.83 13.07 0.70
CA GLY A 206 5.51 12.89 1.26
C GLY A 206 5.44 12.91 2.77
N TRP A 207 4.21 12.88 3.25
CA TRP A 207 3.88 12.73 4.67
C TRP A 207 3.11 11.44 4.93
N LYS A 208 3.46 10.70 6.01
CA LYS A 208 2.55 9.75 6.66
C LYS A 208 1.71 10.53 7.66
N LEU A 209 0.43 10.73 7.35
CA LEU A 209 -0.50 11.47 8.19
C LEU A 209 -1.16 10.55 9.21
N ASP A 210 -0.91 10.78 10.46
CA ASP A 210 -1.44 9.95 11.56
C ASP A 210 -2.23 10.77 12.57
N GLY A 211 -2.95 10.11 13.46
CA GLY A 211 -3.44 10.63 14.73
C GLY A 211 -4.51 11.72 14.71
N CYS A 212 -5.24 11.93 13.62
CA CYS A 212 -6.26 13.00 13.58
C CYS A 212 -7.66 12.59 14.03
N ASP A 213 -7.98 11.33 14.00
CA ASP A 213 -9.33 10.76 14.08
C ASP A 213 -9.96 10.86 15.48
N THR A 214 -9.16 10.59 16.51
CA THR A 214 -9.64 10.53 17.88
C THR A 214 -9.47 11.82 18.67
N PHE A 215 -8.83 12.84 18.08
CA PHE A 215 -8.35 13.97 18.84
C PHE A 215 -9.19 15.21 18.70
N PHE A 216 -9.70 15.52 17.51
CA PHE A 216 -10.43 16.74 17.29
C PHE A 216 -11.73 16.82 18.11
N SER A 217 -12.33 15.69 18.35
CA SER A 217 -13.44 15.58 19.30
C SER A 217 -12.90 15.42 20.70
N GLY A 218 -12.99 16.41 21.55
CA GLY A 218 -12.67 16.28 22.98
C GLY A 218 -13.35 15.05 23.61
N LYS A 219 -12.85 14.60 24.76
CA LYS A 219 -13.46 13.50 25.50
C LYS A 219 -14.20 14.03 26.73
N LEU A 220 -15.50 13.78 26.80
CA LEU A 220 -16.27 13.93 28.01
C LEU A 220 -16.39 12.53 28.65
N GLY A 221 -15.43 12.18 29.52
CA GLY A 221 -15.28 10.82 30.03
C GLY A 221 -14.92 9.83 28.91
N LYS A 222 -15.83 8.88 28.63
CA LYS A 222 -15.71 7.95 27.49
C LYS A 222 -16.43 8.42 26.22
N LEU A 223 -17.15 9.53 26.27
CA LEU A 223 -17.88 10.08 25.14
C LEU A 223 -16.96 10.96 24.31
N ILE A 224 -17.01 10.78 23.01
CA ILE A 224 -16.32 11.62 22.03
C ILE A 224 -17.25 12.78 21.70
N VAL A 225 -16.75 14.02 21.80
CA VAL A 225 -17.48 15.22 21.35
C VAL A 225 -17.17 15.45 19.88
N PRO A 226 -18.12 15.23 18.97
CA PRO A 226 -17.83 15.20 17.52
C PRO A 226 -17.78 16.57 16.84
N PHE A 227 -17.85 17.64 17.61
CA PHE A 227 -17.81 19.01 17.10
C PHE A 227 -16.78 19.84 17.82
N ASN A 228 -16.18 20.77 17.11
CA ASN A 228 -15.34 21.80 17.72
C ASN A 228 -15.41 23.12 16.95
N ARG A 229 -14.96 24.19 17.57
CA ARG A 229 -14.91 25.49 16.97
C ARG A 229 -13.59 25.66 16.20
N ALA A 230 -13.69 26.01 14.93
CA ALA A 230 -12.56 26.41 14.08
C ALA A 230 -12.67 27.91 13.74
N HIS A 231 -11.71 28.43 13.04
CA HIS A 231 -11.70 29.82 12.54
C HIS A 231 -12.95 30.15 11.72
N SER A 232 -13.35 29.24 10.83
CA SER A 232 -14.54 29.38 9.98
C SER A 232 -15.88 29.08 10.67
N GLY A 233 -15.90 28.79 11.97
CA GLY A 233 -17.10 28.42 12.73
C GLY A 233 -17.05 27.03 13.34
N TRP A 234 -18.20 26.35 13.44
CA TRP A 234 -18.26 24.98 13.95
C TRP A 234 -17.83 23.98 12.89
N MET A 235 -17.02 23.01 13.30
CA MET A 235 -16.48 21.97 12.48
C MET A 235 -16.70 20.59 13.12
N THR A 236 -17.07 19.60 12.32
CA THR A 236 -17.15 18.21 12.75
C THR A 236 -15.76 17.57 12.71
N THR A 237 -15.58 16.48 13.45
CA THR A 237 -14.35 15.66 13.39
C THR A 237 -14.05 15.24 11.94
N ARG A 238 -15.09 14.85 11.18
CA ARG A 238 -14.94 14.44 9.78
C ARG A 238 -14.41 15.56 8.90
N GLN A 239 -14.98 16.75 9.00
CA GLN A 239 -14.50 17.89 8.24
C GLN A 239 -13.05 18.25 8.59
N TYR A 240 -12.68 18.12 9.87
CA TYR A 240 -11.30 18.36 10.29
C TYR A 240 -10.33 17.36 9.66
N MET A 241 -10.66 16.07 9.66
CA MET A 241 -9.85 15.03 9.03
C MET A 241 -9.68 15.26 7.53
N ASP A 242 -10.76 15.64 6.85
CA ASP A 242 -10.75 15.97 5.43
C ASP A 242 -9.88 17.20 5.13
N HIS A 243 -9.95 18.25 5.97
CA HIS A 243 -9.09 19.43 5.85
C HIS A 243 -7.63 19.11 6.11
N TYR A 244 -7.32 18.31 7.11
CA TYR A 244 -5.96 17.85 7.38
C TYR A 244 -5.35 17.17 6.15
N ALA A 245 -5.97 16.14 5.64
CA ALA A 245 -5.46 15.41 4.48
C ALA A 245 -5.31 16.31 3.24
N ARG A 246 -6.34 17.10 2.91
CA ARG A 246 -6.30 17.95 1.71
C ARG A 246 -5.29 19.09 1.80
N ASN A 247 -5.17 19.76 2.95
CA ASN A 247 -4.22 20.85 3.11
C ASN A 247 -2.78 20.36 2.99
N GLU A 248 -2.42 19.27 3.67
CA GLU A 248 -1.07 18.73 3.62
C GLU A 248 -0.71 18.22 2.20
N TYR A 249 -1.66 17.55 1.53
CA TYR A 249 -1.46 17.08 0.16
C TYR A 249 -1.28 18.24 -0.82
N HIS A 250 -2.20 19.21 -0.81
CA HIS A 250 -2.14 20.31 -1.77
C HIS A 250 -0.93 21.20 -1.53
N TYR A 251 -0.55 21.43 -0.28
CA TYR A 251 0.67 22.20 0.00
C TYR A 251 1.91 21.44 -0.48
N GLY A 252 2.02 20.15 -0.18
CA GLY A 252 3.11 19.31 -0.65
C GLY A 252 3.28 19.34 -2.17
N LEU A 253 2.17 19.30 -2.92
CA LEU A 253 2.18 19.43 -4.39
C LEU A 253 2.72 20.77 -4.89
N THR A 254 2.64 21.84 -4.11
CA THR A 254 3.26 23.14 -4.50
C THR A 254 4.78 23.09 -4.39
N GLN A 255 5.34 22.17 -3.61
CA GLN A 255 6.77 22.00 -3.39
C GLN A 255 7.36 20.88 -4.26
N ASN A 256 6.61 19.80 -4.45
CA ASN A 256 7.00 18.65 -5.24
C ASN A 256 5.79 18.12 -6.03
N PRO A 257 5.81 18.16 -7.38
CA PRO A 257 4.66 17.70 -8.17
C PRO A 257 4.35 16.21 -8.06
N GLU A 258 5.30 15.40 -7.55
CA GLU A 258 5.12 13.99 -7.24
C GLU A 258 4.87 13.73 -5.74
N PHE A 259 4.50 14.77 -4.98
CA PHE A 259 4.26 14.65 -3.55
C PHE A 259 3.09 13.73 -3.24
N ILE A 260 3.24 12.90 -2.20
CA ILE A 260 2.16 12.02 -1.73
C ILE A 260 1.83 12.26 -0.26
N ILE A 261 0.65 11.83 0.13
CA ILE A 261 0.34 11.55 1.52
C ILE A 261 -0.02 10.09 1.70
N MET A 262 0.56 9.46 2.71
CA MET A 262 0.16 8.14 3.19
C MET A 262 -0.85 8.33 4.31
N VAL A 263 -2.09 7.90 4.09
CA VAL A 263 -3.23 8.13 4.98
C VAL A 263 -3.93 6.84 5.34
N ARG A 264 -4.63 6.80 6.47
CA ARG A 264 -5.41 5.64 6.86
C ARG A 264 -6.65 5.51 5.96
N ALA A 265 -6.85 4.30 5.43
CA ALA A 265 -8.11 3.88 4.83
C ALA A 265 -9.05 3.34 5.94
N LEU A 266 -9.65 2.18 5.79
CA LEU A 266 -10.27 1.47 6.91
C LEU A 266 -9.20 1.00 7.89
N ASP A 267 -9.52 1.02 9.18
CA ASP A 267 -8.58 0.66 10.22
C ASP A 267 -9.29 -0.07 11.36
N GLN A 268 -9.25 -1.39 11.35
CA GLN A 268 -9.83 -2.23 12.38
C GLN A 268 -9.25 -1.97 13.78
N PRO A 269 -7.93 -1.78 13.99
CA PRO A 269 -7.38 -1.45 15.29
C PRO A 269 -8.08 -0.29 15.99
N TRP A 270 -8.52 0.69 15.25
CA TRP A 270 -9.22 1.87 15.77
C TRP A 270 -10.74 1.81 15.62
N SER A 271 -11.28 0.68 15.09
CA SER A 271 -12.71 0.45 14.93
C SER A 271 -13.42 1.51 14.08
N HIS A 272 -12.72 2.08 13.11
CA HIS A 272 -13.32 3.03 12.17
C HIS A 272 -13.87 2.30 10.94
N PRO A 273 -15.20 2.26 10.76
CA PRO A 273 -15.82 1.46 9.71
C PRO A 273 -15.70 2.06 8.31
N GLU A 274 -15.29 3.32 8.15
CA GLU A 274 -15.51 4.07 6.92
C GLU A 274 -14.31 4.86 6.41
N GLY A 275 -13.12 4.41 6.64
CA GLY A 275 -11.94 5.10 6.19
C GLY A 275 -11.79 6.52 6.77
N PHE A 276 -10.58 6.89 7.03
CA PHE A 276 -10.26 8.14 7.70
C PHE A 276 -10.18 9.31 6.74
N SER A 277 -9.70 9.07 5.54
CA SER A 277 -9.27 10.13 4.64
C SER A 277 -10.21 10.30 3.46
N PRO A 278 -10.35 11.52 2.92
CA PRO A 278 -11.12 11.76 1.71
C PRO A 278 -10.40 11.13 0.50
N LEU A 279 -11.18 10.58 -0.45
CA LEU A 279 -10.60 9.91 -1.63
C LEU A 279 -9.73 10.85 -2.48
N ASP A 280 -10.13 12.10 -2.58
CA ASP A 280 -9.44 13.12 -3.42
C ASP A 280 -8.08 13.58 -2.87
N ALA A 281 -7.67 13.09 -1.71
CA ALA A 281 -6.33 13.28 -1.17
C ALA A 281 -5.63 11.96 -0.82
N ALA A 282 -6.28 10.81 -1.01
CA ALA A 282 -5.75 9.50 -0.67
C ALA A 282 -4.83 8.95 -1.77
N THR A 283 -3.58 9.40 -1.83
CA THR A 283 -2.58 8.93 -2.80
C THR A 283 -2.13 7.51 -2.48
N VAL A 284 -1.74 7.26 -1.23
CA VAL A 284 -1.34 5.95 -0.68
C VAL A 284 -2.07 5.73 0.64
N THR A 285 -2.54 4.53 0.89
CA THR A 285 -3.29 4.23 2.10
C THR A 285 -2.83 2.94 2.77
N TRP A 286 -2.79 2.95 4.12
CA TRP A 286 -2.56 1.73 4.89
C TRP A 286 -3.71 1.47 5.86
N VAL A 287 -3.83 0.25 6.34
CA VAL A 287 -4.94 -0.19 7.18
C VAL A 287 -4.59 -0.24 8.68
N GLY A 288 -3.62 0.56 9.10
CA GLY A 288 -3.29 0.78 10.50
C GLY A 288 -2.43 -0.31 11.14
N ASP A 289 -2.50 -0.35 12.48
CA ASP A 289 -1.55 -1.05 13.34
C ASP A 289 -1.97 -2.50 13.58
N ASN A 290 -1.77 -3.35 12.58
CA ASN A 290 -2.04 -4.78 12.71
C ASN A 290 -0.99 -5.47 13.59
N ARG A 291 -1.31 -6.65 14.11
CA ARG A 291 -0.41 -7.42 14.98
C ARG A 291 0.25 -8.56 14.24
N HIS A 292 1.43 -8.98 14.73
CA HIS A 292 2.20 -10.12 14.24
C HIS A 292 1.49 -11.47 14.51
N THR A 293 0.27 -11.64 14.01
CA THR A 293 -0.57 -12.82 14.26
C THR A 293 -1.50 -13.08 13.08
N TRP A 294 -2.18 -14.23 13.10
CA TRP A 294 -3.06 -14.67 12.01
C TRP A 294 -4.48 -14.13 12.12
N LYS A 295 -5.09 -14.15 13.31
CA LYS A 295 -6.53 -14.10 13.49
C LYS A 295 -7.11 -12.68 13.42
N TYR A 296 -8.28 -12.57 12.81
CA TYR A 296 -9.07 -11.33 12.75
C TYR A 296 -9.31 -10.70 14.14
N LYS A 297 -9.75 -11.49 15.12
CA LYS A 297 -10.02 -11.01 16.49
C LYS A 297 -8.79 -10.41 17.18
N ASP A 298 -7.59 -10.85 16.79
CA ASP A 298 -6.33 -10.39 17.32
C ASP A 298 -5.69 -9.31 16.44
N ARG A 299 -6.43 -8.81 15.44
CA ARG A 299 -5.99 -7.80 14.46
C ARG A 299 -4.78 -8.24 13.64
N GLY A 300 -4.70 -9.54 13.33
CA GLY A 300 -3.64 -10.13 12.55
C GLY A 300 -3.85 -9.95 11.03
N ILE A 301 -3.19 -10.78 10.24
CA ILE A 301 -3.26 -10.74 8.77
C ILE A 301 -4.69 -10.84 8.23
N GLU A 302 -5.57 -11.63 8.86
CA GLU A 302 -6.99 -11.66 8.50
C GLU A 302 -7.66 -10.29 8.63
N GLY A 303 -7.29 -9.51 9.63
CA GLY A 303 -7.77 -8.15 9.83
C GLY A 303 -7.26 -7.22 8.75
N ALA A 304 -5.96 -7.26 8.45
CA ALA A 304 -5.36 -6.47 7.38
C ALA A 304 -6.01 -6.75 6.03
N ILE A 305 -6.12 -8.02 5.62
CA ILE A 305 -6.78 -8.41 4.37
C ILE A 305 -8.22 -7.90 4.33
N SER A 306 -8.98 -8.10 5.41
CA SER A 306 -10.37 -7.63 5.50
C SER A 306 -10.48 -6.14 5.28
N ASP A 307 -9.64 -5.35 5.95
CA ASP A 307 -9.72 -3.88 5.89
C ASP A 307 -9.20 -3.33 4.56
N ILE A 308 -8.18 -3.95 3.95
CA ILE A 308 -7.74 -3.64 2.58
C ILE A 308 -8.88 -3.86 1.58
N LEU A 309 -9.54 -5.03 1.63
CA LEU A 309 -10.61 -5.36 0.69
C LEU A 309 -11.86 -4.49 0.89
N LYS A 310 -12.19 -4.11 2.12
CA LYS A 310 -13.26 -3.15 2.41
C LYS A 310 -12.88 -1.75 1.91
N SER A 311 -11.64 -1.32 2.11
CA SER A 311 -11.14 -0.03 1.62
C SER A 311 -11.20 0.07 0.10
N ALA A 312 -10.86 -1.01 -0.60
CA ALA A 312 -11.00 -1.09 -2.05
C ALA A 312 -12.48 -0.92 -2.50
N ARG A 313 -13.44 -1.51 -1.77
CA ARG A 313 -14.88 -1.28 -2.05
C ARG A 313 -15.33 0.16 -1.84
N LEU A 314 -14.65 0.91 -0.98
CA LEU A 314 -14.91 2.34 -0.77
C LEU A 314 -14.27 3.23 -1.85
N GLY A 315 -13.48 2.66 -2.77
CA GLY A 315 -12.84 3.37 -3.88
C GLY A 315 -11.38 3.75 -3.67
N TYR A 316 -10.78 3.41 -2.52
CA TYR A 316 -9.33 3.57 -2.36
C TYR A 316 -8.59 2.67 -3.35
N CYS A 317 -7.53 3.18 -3.97
CA CYS A 317 -6.83 2.48 -5.06
C CYS A 317 -5.51 1.86 -4.62
N VAL A 318 -4.58 2.66 -4.10
CA VAL A 318 -3.27 2.22 -3.64
C VAL A 318 -3.33 1.92 -2.15
N ILE A 319 -3.49 0.65 -1.81
CA ILE A 319 -3.74 0.19 -0.43
C ILE A 319 -2.73 -0.89 -0.07
N GLY A 320 -2.18 -0.82 1.15
CA GLY A 320 -1.31 -1.84 1.71
C GLY A 320 -1.43 -1.93 3.23
N SER A 321 -0.59 -2.75 3.82
CA SER A 321 -0.41 -2.89 5.26
C SER A 321 1.06 -3.16 5.56
N ASP A 322 1.46 -2.95 6.81
CA ASP A 322 2.81 -3.34 7.26
C ASP A 322 3.00 -4.85 7.05
N VAL A 323 4.04 -5.22 6.32
CA VAL A 323 4.41 -6.62 6.13
C VAL A 323 4.72 -7.24 7.49
N ALA A 324 4.12 -8.38 7.76
CA ALA A 324 4.14 -9.08 9.04
C ALA A 324 3.37 -8.37 10.17
N GLY A 325 2.69 -7.26 9.90
CA GLY A 325 2.02 -6.41 10.89
C GLY A 325 2.94 -5.34 11.47
N TYR A 326 2.36 -4.43 12.27
CA TYR A 326 3.07 -3.31 12.87
C TYR A 326 3.74 -3.67 14.19
N HIS A 327 3.04 -4.39 15.11
CA HIS A 327 3.52 -4.64 16.46
C HIS A 327 2.99 -5.93 17.09
N GLY A 328 3.51 -6.25 18.29
CA GLY A 328 3.09 -7.38 19.11
C GLY A 328 3.98 -8.61 18.96
N ARG A 329 3.60 -9.71 19.57
CA ARG A 329 4.32 -10.99 19.50
C ARG A 329 3.49 -12.02 18.77
N SER A 330 4.11 -12.75 17.87
CA SER A 330 3.57 -14.03 17.41
C SER A 330 3.54 -15.01 18.57
N ASN A 331 2.44 -15.73 18.74
CA ASN A 331 2.44 -16.83 19.69
C ASN A 331 3.40 -17.93 19.20
N PRO A 332 4.07 -18.67 20.11
CA PRO A 332 4.82 -19.87 19.73
C PRO A 332 3.97 -20.88 18.95
N ASP A 333 2.67 -20.91 19.22
CA ASP A 333 1.69 -21.78 18.54
C ASP A 333 1.27 -21.25 17.16
N ASP A 334 1.73 -20.07 16.75
CA ASP A 334 1.44 -19.49 15.41
C ASP A 334 2.26 -20.17 14.29
N THR A 335 3.16 -21.10 14.64
CA THR A 335 3.93 -21.90 13.68
C THR A 335 3.42 -23.33 13.67
N GLY A 336 2.65 -23.69 12.65
CA GLY A 336 2.15 -25.06 12.47
C GLY A 336 3.27 -26.06 12.19
N PRO A 337 3.04 -27.38 12.47
CA PRO A 337 4.08 -28.41 12.36
C PRO A 337 4.72 -28.50 10.96
N ALA A 338 3.93 -28.32 9.90
CA ALA A 338 4.43 -28.40 8.52
C ALA A 338 5.39 -27.25 8.20
N THR A 339 5.02 -26.01 8.59
CA THR A 339 5.83 -24.82 8.42
C THR A 339 7.10 -24.89 9.28
N ALA A 340 6.98 -25.36 10.53
CA ALA A 340 8.13 -25.56 11.41
C ALA A 340 9.13 -26.56 10.85
N ALA A 341 8.67 -27.67 10.29
CA ALA A 341 9.52 -28.69 9.67
C ALA A 341 10.26 -28.14 8.44
N LEU A 342 9.57 -27.39 7.59
CA LEU A 342 10.15 -26.77 6.41
C LEU A 342 11.21 -25.72 6.79
N LEU A 343 10.91 -24.83 7.71
CA LEU A 343 11.85 -23.82 8.20
C LEU A 343 13.06 -24.46 8.91
N ALA A 344 12.85 -25.56 9.64
CA ALA A 344 13.93 -26.30 10.28
C ALA A 344 14.90 -26.91 9.26
N SER A 345 14.41 -27.40 8.12
CA SER A 345 15.24 -27.95 7.04
C SER A 345 16.15 -26.92 6.37
N TRP A 346 15.84 -25.64 6.49
CA TRP A 346 16.56 -24.53 5.87
C TRP A 346 17.50 -23.78 6.84
N LYS A 347 17.38 -23.97 8.14
CA LYS A 347 18.21 -23.29 9.16
C LYS A 347 19.72 -23.55 9.06
N SER A 348 20.16 -24.52 8.27
CA SER A 348 21.56 -24.91 8.15
C SER A 348 22.38 -24.14 7.10
N LYS A 349 21.75 -23.22 6.35
CA LYS A 349 22.41 -22.46 5.28
C LYS A 349 22.61 -20.99 5.70
N GLU A 350 23.80 -20.46 5.48
CA GLU A 350 24.04 -19.01 5.63
C GLU A 350 23.52 -18.25 4.41
N PRO A 351 23.00 -17.01 4.59
CA PRO A 351 22.57 -16.18 3.49
C PRO A 351 23.74 -15.85 2.57
N SER A 352 23.62 -16.15 1.27
CA SER A 352 24.57 -15.69 0.27
C SER A 352 24.21 -14.28 -0.22
N THR A 353 25.23 -13.43 -0.38
CA THR A 353 25.05 -12.19 -1.13
C THR A 353 24.90 -12.51 -2.60
N PRO A 354 23.89 -11.97 -3.30
CA PRO A 354 23.74 -12.18 -4.72
C PRO A 354 24.93 -11.58 -5.48
N ASP A 355 25.40 -12.25 -6.53
CA ASP A 355 26.41 -11.74 -7.46
C ASP A 355 25.75 -10.85 -8.53
N VAL A 356 24.96 -9.87 -8.07
CA VAL A 356 24.20 -8.92 -8.92
C VAL A 356 24.36 -7.52 -8.36
N PRO A 357 24.63 -6.50 -9.17
CA PRO A 357 24.68 -5.13 -8.72
C PRO A 357 23.35 -4.68 -8.12
N SER A 358 23.39 -4.02 -6.96
CA SER A 358 22.22 -3.36 -6.38
C SER A 358 21.64 -2.34 -7.35
N GLN A 359 20.31 -2.13 -7.29
CA GLN A 359 19.69 -1.06 -8.09
C GLN A 359 20.06 0.36 -7.61
N HIS A 360 20.62 0.47 -6.41
CA HIS A 360 21.12 1.72 -5.87
C HIS A 360 22.65 1.63 -5.72
N PRO A 361 23.41 2.68 -6.09
CA PRO A 361 24.83 2.74 -5.79
C PRO A 361 25.05 2.63 -4.28
N ALA A 362 26.11 1.93 -3.88
CA ALA A 362 26.48 1.83 -2.47
C ALA A 362 26.57 3.23 -1.86
N LEU A 363 26.03 3.40 -0.65
CA LEU A 363 26.24 4.58 0.15
C LEU A 363 27.75 4.70 0.40
N SER A 364 28.44 5.60 -0.28
CA SER A 364 29.87 5.82 -0.06
C SER A 364 30.04 6.40 1.34
N VAL A 365 30.28 5.55 2.32
CA VAL A 365 30.68 5.97 3.67
C VAL A 365 32.14 6.35 3.61
N THR A 366 32.42 7.63 3.60
CA THR A 366 33.73 8.12 4.07
C THR A 366 33.75 7.86 5.58
N ASN A 367 34.57 6.91 6.01
CA ASN A 367 34.84 6.60 7.41
C ASN A 367 35.27 7.88 8.15
N ALA A 368 34.34 8.53 8.82
CA ALA A 368 34.63 9.50 9.84
C ALA A 368 34.44 8.80 11.18
N GLY A 369 35.57 8.54 11.82
CA GLY A 369 35.81 8.11 13.18
C GLY A 369 34.65 7.45 13.94
N GLU A 370 34.76 6.14 14.12
CA GLU A 370 33.90 5.36 15.01
C GLU A 370 34.05 5.87 16.45
N THR A 371 33.04 6.60 16.90
CA THR A 371 32.70 6.55 18.32
C THR A 371 31.45 5.67 18.40
N PRO A 372 31.48 4.49 19.02
CA PRO A 372 30.30 3.72 19.27
C PRO A 372 29.43 4.56 20.21
N ILE A 373 28.38 5.17 19.69
CA ILE A 373 27.27 5.61 20.51
C ILE A 373 26.62 4.34 21.00
N SER A 374 26.96 3.92 22.21
CA SER A 374 26.16 2.97 22.96
C SER A 374 24.84 3.68 23.26
N VAL A 375 23.94 3.68 22.29
CA VAL A 375 22.53 3.88 22.56
C VAL A 375 22.14 2.64 23.37
N GLU A 376 22.08 2.77 24.68
CA GLU A 376 21.31 1.83 25.48
C GLU A 376 19.92 1.84 24.84
N PHE A 377 19.66 0.79 24.05
CA PHE A 377 18.34 0.49 23.56
C PHE A 377 17.49 0.41 24.82
N GLY A 378 16.66 1.43 25.04
CA GLY A 378 15.63 1.36 26.05
C GLY A 378 14.84 0.10 25.72
N THR A 379 15.19 -0.97 26.39
CA THR A 379 14.45 -2.21 26.38
C THR A 379 13.08 -1.91 26.97
N ALA A 380 12.18 -1.42 26.12
CA ALA A 380 10.77 -1.60 26.39
C ALA A 380 10.64 -3.12 26.57
N ALA A 381 10.37 -3.55 27.78
CA ALA A 381 10.33 -4.94 28.19
C ALA A 381 9.39 -5.69 27.25
N GLY A 382 9.96 -6.49 26.35
CA GLY A 382 9.25 -7.34 25.42
C GLY A 382 9.57 -7.00 23.98
N HIS A 383 10.67 -7.55 23.44
CA HIS A 383 10.93 -7.50 22.00
C HIS A 383 9.73 -8.04 21.24
N ASP A 384 9.25 -7.27 20.28
CA ASP A 384 8.24 -7.72 19.33
C ASP A 384 8.85 -8.87 18.51
N GLU A 385 8.25 -10.04 18.58
CA GLU A 385 8.75 -11.25 17.93
C GLU A 385 7.81 -11.61 16.77
N ILE A 386 8.38 -11.75 15.57
CA ILE A 386 7.66 -12.07 14.36
C ILE A 386 8.00 -13.52 13.96
N ALA A 387 6.99 -14.40 13.89
CA ALA A 387 7.18 -15.74 13.38
C ALA A 387 7.51 -15.72 11.88
N PRO A 388 8.46 -16.57 11.41
CA PRO A 388 8.90 -16.58 10.01
C PRO A 388 7.78 -16.78 8.98
N ASN A 389 6.85 -17.67 9.24
CA ASN A 389 5.73 -17.96 8.36
C ASN A 389 4.73 -16.77 8.23
N ILE A 390 4.51 -16.01 9.30
CA ILE A 390 3.74 -14.75 9.26
C ILE A 390 4.43 -13.75 8.34
N TYR A 391 5.74 -13.58 8.49
CA TYR A 391 6.50 -12.65 7.66
C TYR A 391 6.41 -13.01 6.18
N ILE A 392 6.68 -14.28 5.84
CA ILE A 392 6.63 -14.79 4.47
C ILE A 392 5.23 -14.62 3.87
N ARG A 393 4.18 -15.14 4.50
CA ARG A 393 2.82 -15.10 3.96
C ARG A 393 2.26 -13.69 3.85
N TRP A 394 2.70 -12.78 4.71
CA TRP A 394 2.32 -11.37 4.61
C TRP A 394 3.06 -10.66 3.48
N ALA A 395 4.34 -10.97 3.26
CA ALA A 395 5.11 -10.44 2.13
C ALA A 395 4.52 -10.90 0.79
N GLU A 396 4.14 -12.18 0.68
CA GLU A 396 3.43 -12.72 -0.49
C GLU A 396 2.11 -11.99 -0.76
N PHE A 397 1.31 -11.79 0.28
CA PHE A 397 0.08 -11.02 0.16
C PHE A 397 0.36 -9.57 -0.28
N SER A 398 1.36 -8.92 0.30
CA SER A 398 1.71 -7.53 -0.02
C SER A 398 2.20 -7.35 -1.45
N THR A 399 2.73 -8.41 -2.08
CA THR A 399 3.09 -8.42 -3.51
C THR A 399 1.92 -8.06 -4.42
N PHE A 400 0.71 -8.48 -4.04
CA PHE A 400 -0.52 -8.21 -4.78
C PHE A 400 -1.42 -7.18 -4.07
N CYS A 401 -0.79 -6.21 -3.40
CA CYS A 401 -1.39 -5.00 -2.87
C CYS A 401 -0.96 -3.78 -3.69
N GLY A 402 -1.47 -2.60 -3.34
CA GLY A 402 -1.15 -1.35 -4.06
C GLY A 402 0.30 -0.89 -3.90
N PHE A 403 0.96 -1.27 -2.81
CA PHE A 403 2.37 -1.04 -2.55
C PHE A 403 2.88 -2.05 -1.50
N PHE A 404 4.19 -2.24 -1.45
CA PHE A 404 4.83 -3.19 -0.55
C PHE A 404 5.47 -2.43 0.62
N LEU A 405 4.84 -2.45 1.80
CA LEU A 405 5.27 -1.71 2.97
C LEU A 405 5.97 -2.64 3.99
N ASN A 406 7.29 -2.73 3.92
CA ASN A 406 8.06 -3.53 4.87
C ASN A 406 8.51 -2.68 6.05
N GLY A 407 7.80 -2.80 7.18
CA GLY A 407 8.16 -2.02 8.36
C GLY A 407 7.28 -2.21 9.58
N GLY A 408 7.61 -1.48 10.64
CA GLY A 408 7.00 -1.54 11.96
C GLY A 408 8.00 -1.95 13.04
N HIS A 409 7.51 -2.36 14.20
CA HIS A 409 8.32 -2.92 15.28
C HIS A 409 8.88 -4.31 14.96
N GLY A 410 9.88 -4.74 15.74
CA GLY A 410 10.53 -6.03 15.61
C GLY A 410 11.67 -6.06 14.58
N GLU A 411 12.38 -7.18 14.48
CA GLU A 411 13.56 -7.30 13.61
C GLU A 411 13.16 -7.23 12.12
N ARG A 412 13.52 -6.12 11.46
CA ARG A 412 13.26 -5.87 10.03
C ARG A 412 14.46 -6.13 9.14
N ARG A 413 15.64 -6.36 9.70
CA ARG A 413 16.86 -6.70 8.97
C ARG A 413 16.79 -8.17 8.57
N LEU A 414 16.29 -8.46 7.36
CA LEU A 414 16.06 -9.84 6.87
C LEU A 414 17.32 -10.69 6.90
N TRP A 415 18.52 -10.12 6.78
CA TRP A 415 19.79 -10.84 6.91
C TRP A 415 20.14 -11.27 8.35
N LYS A 416 19.41 -10.80 9.35
CA LYS A 416 19.48 -11.25 10.74
C LYS A 416 18.38 -12.26 11.11
N ARG A 417 17.52 -12.58 10.15
CA ARG A 417 16.45 -13.55 10.28
C ARG A 417 16.83 -14.88 9.62
N THR A 418 15.86 -15.72 9.28
CA THR A 418 16.15 -17.00 8.61
C THR A 418 16.43 -16.81 7.13
N LEU A 419 17.25 -17.69 6.55
CA LEU A 419 17.54 -17.68 5.12
C LEU A 419 16.27 -17.78 4.25
N PRO A 420 15.27 -18.64 4.55
CA PRO A 420 14.01 -18.65 3.79
C PRO A 420 13.28 -17.31 3.79
N GLU A 421 13.23 -16.62 4.92
CA GLU A 421 12.59 -15.31 4.99
C GLU A 421 13.29 -14.32 4.05
N LEU A 422 14.62 -14.28 4.09
CA LEU A 422 15.40 -13.41 3.22
C LEU A 422 15.15 -13.72 1.74
N GLU A 423 15.27 -14.99 1.33
CA GLU A 423 15.16 -15.38 -0.08
C GLU A 423 13.74 -15.23 -0.62
N ILE A 424 12.74 -15.67 0.14
CA ILE A 424 11.34 -15.60 -0.28
C ILE A 424 10.86 -14.14 -0.30
N VAL A 425 11.11 -13.37 0.75
CA VAL A 425 10.70 -11.96 0.80
C VAL A 425 11.39 -11.17 -0.31
N ARG A 426 12.66 -11.46 -0.63
CA ARG A 426 13.36 -10.87 -1.78
C ARG A 426 12.67 -11.21 -3.10
N LYS A 427 12.35 -12.49 -3.36
CA LYS A 427 11.62 -12.93 -4.56
C LYS A 427 10.31 -12.16 -4.72
N PHE A 428 9.51 -12.07 -3.68
CA PHE A 428 8.21 -11.41 -3.71
C PHE A 428 8.31 -9.89 -3.77
N SER A 429 9.33 -9.28 -3.16
CA SER A 429 9.61 -7.85 -3.30
C SER A 429 9.97 -7.48 -4.74
N TRP A 430 10.79 -8.30 -5.41
CA TRP A 430 11.08 -8.12 -6.83
C TRP A 430 9.86 -8.35 -7.71
N LEU A 431 9.08 -9.39 -7.47
CA LEU A 431 7.83 -9.63 -8.22
C LEU A 431 6.89 -8.42 -8.12
N HIS A 432 6.74 -7.85 -6.92
CA HIS A 432 5.94 -6.65 -6.74
C HIS A 432 6.47 -5.47 -7.57
N THR A 433 7.76 -5.20 -7.49
CA THR A 433 8.41 -4.10 -8.22
C THR A 433 8.33 -4.30 -9.74
N GLU A 434 8.50 -5.54 -10.21
CA GLU A 434 8.42 -5.89 -11.63
C GLU A 434 6.99 -5.78 -12.19
N LEU A 435 5.97 -5.89 -11.34
CA LEU A 435 4.55 -5.67 -11.69
C LEU A 435 4.14 -4.19 -11.71
N VAL A 436 4.99 -3.24 -11.33
CA VAL A 436 4.63 -1.80 -11.30
C VAL A 436 4.05 -1.29 -12.62
N PRO A 437 4.53 -1.66 -13.82
CA PRO A 437 3.90 -1.22 -15.08
C PRO A 437 2.43 -1.66 -15.20
N TYR A 438 2.13 -2.90 -14.83
CA TYR A 438 0.77 -3.42 -14.78
C TYR A 438 -0.09 -2.67 -13.74
N MET A 439 0.42 -2.55 -12.52
CA MET A 439 -0.26 -1.88 -11.42
C MET A 439 -0.55 -0.41 -11.73
N TYR A 440 0.46 0.31 -12.24
CA TYR A 440 0.34 1.72 -12.57
C TYR A 440 -0.73 1.97 -13.62
N SER A 441 -0.84 1.09 -14.62
CA SER A 441 -1.89 1.19 -15.65
C SER A 441 -3.30 1.11 -15.04
N HIS A 442 -3.50 0.25 -14.04
CA HIS A 442 -4.77 0.19 -13.30
C HIS A 442 -4.96 1.38 -12.35
N VAL A 443 -3.89 1.92 -11.78
CA VAL A 443 -3.95 3.16 -10.97
C VAL A 443 -4.37 4.36 -11.82
N VAL A 444 -3.82 4.50 -13.02
CA VAL A 444 -4.26 5.53 -13.99
C VAL A 444 -5.74 5.34 -14.35
N THR A 445 -6.15 4.11 -14.65
CA THR A 445 -7.55 3.78 -14.95
C THR A 445 -8.47 4.15 -13.78
N CYS A 446 -8.08 3.84 -12.55
CA CYS A 446 -8.83 4.20 -11.34
C CYS A 446 -8.92 5.74 -11.17
N HIS A 447 -7.81 6.45 -11.35
CA HIS A 447 -7.79 7.92 -11.34
C HIS A 447 -8.73 8.51 -12.38
N GLN A 448 -8.87 7.89 -13.55
CA GLN A 448 -9.80 8.30 -14.61
C GLN A 448 -11.26 7.92 -14.32
N GLY A 449 -11.56 7.28 -13.19
CA GLY A 449 -12.90 6.90 -12.74
C GLY A 449 -13.29 5.45 -13.05
N GLY A 450 -12.34 4.63 -13.47
CA GLY A 450 -12.50 3.18 -13.59
C GLY A 450 -12.39 2.44 -12.25
N PRO A 451 -12.39 1.12 -12.27
CA PRO A 451 -12.34 0.30 -11.05
C PRO A 451 -10.98 0.42 -10.33
N PRO A 452 -10.93 0.20 -9.00
CA PRO A 452 -9.69 0.16 -8.25
C PRO A 452 -8.82 -1.04 -8.66
N LEU A 453 -7.53 -0.97 -8.36
CA LEU A 453 -6.55 -2.04 -8.62
C LEU A 453 -6.95 -3.37 -7.96
N MET A 454 -7.42 -3.32 -6.72
CA MET A 454 -7.88 -4.49 -5.98
C MET A 454 -9.41 -4.54 -5.99
N ARG A 455 -10.00 -5.64 -6.48
CA ARG A 455 -11.47 -5.79 -6.62
C ARG A 455 -11.96 -7.03 -5.90
N PRO A 456 -12.48 -6.87 -4.67
CA PRO A 456 -12.98 -7.97 -3.86
C PRO A 456 -14.12 -8.73 -4.53
N LEU A 457 -14.01 -10.06 -4.58
CA LEU A 457 -15.04 -10.95 -5.08
C LEU A 457 -16.09 -11.28 -4.01
N ALA A 458 -17.29 -11.65 -4.46
CA ALA A 458 -18.37 -12.09 -3.56
C ALA A 458 -18.17 -13.53 -3.10
N ASP A 459 -17.59 -14.38 -3.96
CA ASP A 459 -17.32 -15.78 -3.64
C ASP A 459 -15.89 -16.00 -3.19
N GLY A 460 -15.72 -16.85 -2.19
CA GLY A 460 -14.44 -17.14 -1.56
C GLY A 460 -14.04 -16.11 -0.50
N LYS A 461 -13.61 -16.61 0.67
CA LYS A 461 -13.13 -15.75 1.76
C LYS A 461 -11.85 -15.04 1.32
N PHE A 462 -11.87 -13.70 1.29
CA PHE A 462 -10.75 -12.84 0.91
C PHE A 462 -10.24 -12.97 -0.53
N HIS A 463 -11.06 -13.48 -1.45
CA HIS A 463 -10.70 -13.52 -2.85
C HIS A 463 -10.91 -12.15 -3.50
N TYR A 464 -9.98 -11.77 -4.37
CA TYR A 464 -10.07 -10.53 -5.15
C TYR A 464 -9.39 -10.66 -6.50
N LEU A 465 -9.80 -9.82 -7.44
CA LEU A 465 -9.03 -9.58 -8.66
C LEU A 465 -8.01 -8.47 -8.39
N PHE A 466 -6.78 -8.71 -8.82
CA PHE A 466 -5.72 -7.73 -8.86
C PHE A 466 -5.51 -7.30 -10.32
N GLY A 467 -5.91 -6.08 -10.65
CA GLY A 467 -6.14 -5.70 -12.02
C GLY A 467 -7.24 -6.55 -12.67
N ASP A 468 -7.20 -6.73 -13.98
CA ASP A 468 -8.17 -7.53 -14.74
C ASP A 468 -7.77 -8.99 -14.87
N ASP A 469 -6.50 -9.31 -14.65
CA ASP A 469 -5.90 -10.55 -15.11
C ASP A 469 -5.58 -11.55 -14.00
N PHE A 470 -5.42 -11.10 -12.74
CA PHE A 470 -5.05 -11.98 -11.64
C PHE A 470 -6.19 -12.21 -10.66
N LEU A 471 -6.41 -13.46 -10.30
CA LEU A 471 -7.18 -13.86 -9.13
C LEU A 471 -6.22 -14.14 -7.99
N VAL A 472 -6.43 -13.50 -6.86
CA VAL A 472 -5.62 -13.66 -5.64
C VAL A 472 -6.48 -14.20 -4.50
N ALA A 473 -6.01 -15.26 -3.84
CA ALA A 473 -6.71 -15.91 -2.72
C ALA A 473 -5.79 -16.05 -1.51
N PRO A 474 -5.51 -14.98 -0.75
CA PRO A 474 -4.48 -14.95 0.29
C PRO A 474 -4.59 -16.09 1.31
N ILE A 475 -3.45 -16.67 1.67
CA ILE A 475 -3.33 -17.54 2.83
C ILE A 475 -3.37 -16.64 4.07
N HIS A 476 -4.32 -16.91 4.95
CA HIS A 476 -4.60 -16.10 6.14
C HIS A 476 -4.63 -16.92 7.44
N GLU A 477 -4.22 -18.17 7.36
CA GLU A 477 -4.07 -19.11 8.46
C GLU A 477 -2.70 -19.78 8.36
N ASP A 478 -2.18 -20.30 9.46
CA ASP A 478 -0.93 -21.07 9.45
C ASP A 478 -1.13 -22.47 8.85
N LYS A 479 -1.26 -22.48 7.51
CA LYS A 479 -1.45 -23.68 6.70
C LYS A 479 -0.78 -23.51 5.35
N LEU A 480 -0.35 -24.62 4.77
CA LEU A 480 0.05 -24.63 3.36
C LEU A 480 -1.18 -24.74 2.45
N THR A 481 -2.22 -25.44 2.89
CA THR A 481 -3.42 -25.73 2.11
C THR A 481 -4.34 -24.51 2.03
N ARG A 482 -4.84 -24.21 0.82
CA ARG A 482 -5.86 -23.19 0.58
C ARG A 482 -6.94 -23.71 -0.37
N THR A 483 -8.20 -23.42 -0.07
CA THR A 483 -9.32 -23.58 -1.02
C THR A 483 -9.52 -22.30 -1.77
N VAL A 484 -9.43 -22.34 -3.08
CA VAL A 484 -9.61 -21.21 -3.99
C VAL A 484 -10.92 -21.36 -4.74
N SER A 485 -11.77 -20.33 -4.71
CA SER A 485 -12.97 -20.22 -5.54
C SER A 485 -12.60 -19.54 -6.86
N LEU A 486 -12.51 -20.29 -7.93
CA LEU A 486 -12.25 -19.77 -9.27
C LEU A 486 -13.54 -19.17 -9.84
N PRO A 487 -13.54 -17.91 -10.31
CA PRO A 487 -14.65 -17.34 -11.07
C PRO A 487 -14.86 -18.07 -12.42
N ALA A 488 -15.98 -17.78 -13.08
CA ALA A 488 -16.21 -18.28 -14.45
C ALA A 488 -15.07 -17.87 -15.39
N GLY A 489 -14.66 -18.79 -16.26
CA GLY A 489 -13.54 -18.63 -17.19
C GLY A 489 -12.48 -19.69 -17.01
N GLN A 490 -11.36 -19.51 -17.70
CA GLN A 490 -10.21 -20.40 -17.60
C GLN A 490 -9.07 -19.65 -16.91
N TRP A 491 -8.41 -20.34 -15.98
CA TRP A 491 -7.38 -19.82 -15.11
C TRP A 491 -6.16 -20.71 -15.11
N ARG A 492 -4.97 -20.13 -14.98
CA ARG A 492 -3.70 -20.84 -14.81
C ARG A 492 -3.11 -20.48 -13.48
N TYR A 493 -2.46 -21.44 -12.84
CA TYR A 493 -1.67 -21.15 -11.65
C TYR A 493 -0.44 -20.34 -12.04
N PHE A 494 -0.23 -19.18 -11.43
CA PHE A 494 0.78 -18.22 -11.90
C PHE A 494 2.23 -18.71 -11.75
N PHE A 495 2.51 -19.55 -10.75
CA PHE A 495 3.85 -20.10 -10.50
C PHE A 495 4.11 -21.43 -11.23
N ASP A 496 3.08 -22.04 -11.79
CA ASP A 496 3.14 -23.19 -12.70
C ASP A 496 1.98 -23.09 -13.69
N ASP A 497 2.22 -22.45 -14.83
CA ASP A 497 1.18 -22.05 -15.76
C ASP A 497 0.80 -23.11 -16.81
N HIS A 498 1.26 -24.37 -16.63
CA HIS A 498 0.89 -25.47 -17.52
C HIS A 498 -0.55 -25.94 -17.35
N GLU A 499 -1.04 -25.93 -16.11
CA GLU A 499 -2.38 -26.41 -15.78
C GLU A 499 -3.44 -25.36 -16.08
N VAL A 500 -4.45 -25.74 -16.88
CA VAL A 500 -5.66 -24.93 -17.12
C VAL A 500 -6.79 -25.41 -16.25
N LEU A 501 -7.26 -24.54 -15.37
CA LEU A 501 -8.37 -24.78 -14.48
C LEU A 501 -9.65 -24.11 -15.00
N GLN A 502 -10.75 -24.87 -15.09
CA GLN A 502 -12.04 -24.35 -15.55
C GLN A 502 -12.88 -23.88 -14.36
N GLY A 503 -13.22 -22.58 -14.33
CA GLY A 503 -14.22 -22.03 -13.41
C GLY A 503 -15.63 -21.92 -14.04
N PRO A 504 -16.69 -21.78 -13.21
CA PRO A 504 -16.64 -21.67 -11.76
C PRO A 504 -16.31 -23.00 -11.09
N ALA A 505 -15.36 -23.01 -10.16
CA ALA A 505 -14.93 -24.21 -9.45
C ALA A 505 -14.31 -23.87 -8.09
N ARG A 506 -14.21 -24.89 -7.23
CA ARG A 506 -13.41 -24.80 -6.00
C ARG A 506 -12.24 -25.78 -6.09
N VAL A 507 -11.04 -25.24 -5.95
CA VAL A 507 -9.79 -26.01 -6.00
C VAL A 507 -9.12 -25.93 -4.64
N THR A 508 -8.84 -27.09 -4.04
CA THR A 508 -8.09 -27.18 -2.77
C THR A 508 -6.75 -27.84 -3.04
N ARG A 509 -5.68 -27.10 -2.74
CA ARG A 509 -4.31 -27.61 -2.90
C ARG A 509 -3.37 -26.97 -1.88
N ASP A 510 -2.19 -27.54 -1.75
CA ASP A 510 -1.11 -26.96 -0.98
C ASP A 510 -0.34 -25.92 -1.84
N PHE A 511 0.11 -24.87 -1.18
CA PHE A 511 0.97 -23.82 -1.73
C PHE A 511 2.24 -23.78 -0.87
N PRO A 512 3.40 -24.14 -1.40
CA PRO A 512 4.68 -24.04 -0.72
C PRO A 512 4.94 -22.62 -0.20
N LEU A 513 5.88 -22.44 0.72
CA LEU A 513 6.18 -21.11 1.29
C LEU A 513 6.81 -20.14 0.30
N ASP A 514 7.31 -20.59 -0.83
CA ASP A 514 7.86 -19.77 -1.92
C ASP A 514 6.88 -19.58 -3.08
N GLU A 515 5.62 -19.99 -2.89
CA GLU A 515 4.52 -19.82 -3.84
C GLU A 515 3.26 -19.30 -3.13
N PHE A 516 2.37 -18.66 -3.89
CA PHE A 516 1.17 -18.02 -3.36
C PHE A 516 -0.06 -18.34 -4.22
N PRO A 517 -1.28 -18.41 -3.66
CA PRO A 517 -2.50 -18.69 -4.42
C PRO A 517 -2.88 -17.54 -5.36
N VAL A 518 -2.20 -17.45 -6.49
CA VAL A 518 -2.42 -16.49 -7.56
C VAL A 518 -2.65 -17.22 -8.86
N PHE A 519 -3.69 -16.83 -9.57
CA PHE A 519 -4.07 -17.42 -10.85
C PHE A 519 -4.22 -16.32 -11.90
N VAL A 520 -3.67 -16.55 -13.08
CA VAL A 520 -3.80 -15.66 -14.23
C VAL A 520 -4.89 -16.21 -15.17
N ARG A 521 -5.73 -15.30 -15.68
CA ARG A 521 -6.80 -15.72 -16.61
C ARG A 521 -6.24 -16.03 -18.00
N GLU A 522 -6.87 -16.93 -18.70
CA GLU A 522 -6.66 -17.13 -20.15
C GLU A 522 -7.10 -15.86 -20.90
N GLY A 523 -6.29 -15.42 -21.84
CA GLY A 523 -6.44 -14.17 -22.58
C GLY A 523 -5.72 -13.01 -21.93
N ALA A 524 -4.99 -13.20 -20.83
CA ALA A 524 -4.25 -12.14 -20.15
C ALA A 524 -3.08 -11.60 -20.97
N VAL A 525 -2.86 -10.29 -20.84
CA VAL A 525 -1.73 -9.53 -21.40
C VAL A 525 -1.14 -8.70 -20.28
N VAL A 526 -0.01 -9.12 -19.70
CA VAL A 526 0.55 -8.55 -18.49
C VAL A 526 1.93 -7.94 -18.76
N PRO A 527 2.07 -6.61 -18.74
CA PRO A 527 3.38 -5.96 -18.82
C PRO A 527 4.12 -6.04 -17.47
N MET A 528 5.41 -6.42 -17.53
CA MET A 528 6.30 -6.47 -16.38
C MET A 528 7.66 -5.87 -16.74
N LYS A 529 8.30 -5.20 -15.76
CA LYS A 529 9.68 -4.71 -15.92
C LYS A 529 10.64 -5.64 -15.19
N ILE A 530 10.92 -6.79 -15.79
CA ILE A 530 11.75 -7.84 -15.19
C ILE A 530 13.22 -7.38 -15.14
N LYS A 531 13.82 -7.49 -13.96
CA LYS A 531 15.18 -7.02 -13.71
C LYS A 531 16.07 -8.09 -13.06
N ARG A 532 15.46 -9.16 -12.53
CA ARG A 532 16.16 -10.16 -11.71
C ARG A 532 15.67 -11.58 -12.00
N PRO A 533 16.49 -12.59 -11.73
CA PRO A 533 16.13 -13.99 -11.97
C PRO A 533 15.23 -14.61 -10.87
N TYR A 534 14.94 -13.90 -9.80
CA TYR A 534 14.26 -14.47 -8.62
C TYR A 534 12.85 -14.97 -8.89
N THR A 535 12.17 -14.40 -9.86
CA THR A 535 10.80 -14.78 -10.23
C THR A 535 10.75 -15.92 -11.27
N GLY A 536 11.88 -16.27 -11.87
CA GLY A 536 11.96 -17.26 -12.95
C GLY A 536 11.41 -16.80 -14.31
N MET A 537 11.01 -15.52 -14.44
CA MET A 537 10.38 -14.98 -15.65
C MET A 537 11.34 -14.30 -16.61
N GLY A 538 12.57 -14.09 -16.20
CA GLY A 538 13.66 -13.46 -16.93
C GLY A 538 14.88 -13.32 -16.04
N ASP A 539 15.80 -12.47 -16.44
CA ASP A 539 17.05 -12.22 -15.74
C ASP A 539 17.48 -10.74 -15.85
N GLN A 540 18.72 -10.43 -15.49
CA GLN A 540 19.26 -9.08 -15.58
C GLN A 540 19.34 -8.59 -17.05
N ALA A 541 19.50 -9.46 -18.04
CA ALA A 541 19.51 -9.07 -19.47
C ALA A 541 18.13 -8.62 -19.95
N SER A 542 17.08 -8.90 -19.20
CA SER A 542 15.71 -8.42 -19.46
C SER A 542 15.47 -6.98 -18.98
N ALA A 543 16.35 -6.41 -18.15
CA ALA A 543 16.11 -5.13 -17.45
C ALA A 543 15.88 -3.93 -18.39
N GLU A 544 16.45 -3.93 -19.59
CA GLU A 544 16.25 -2.86 -20.57
C GLU A 544 14.96 -3.01 -21.40
N TYR A 545 14.24 -4.12 -21.25
CA TYR A 545 13.07 -4.47 -22.04
C TYR A 545 11.80 -4.38 -21.19
N MET A 546 10.67 -4.06 -21.82
CA MET A 546 9.35 -4.36 -21.25
C MET A 546 9.02 -5.81 -21.57
N THR A 547 8.80 -6.64 -20.57
CA THR A 547 8.39 -8.03 -20.73
C THR A 547 6.86 -8.12 -20.72
N TRP A 548 6.30 -8.75 -21.76
CA TRP A 548 4.87 -8.98 -21.87
C TRP A 548 4.59 -10.47 -21.69
N LEU A 549 3.91 -10.80 -20.58
CA LEU A 549 3.39 -12.16 -20.38
C LEU A 549 2.07 -12.27 -21.14
N LEU A 550 2.00 -13.21 -22.07
CA LEU A 550 0.84 -13.41 -22.93
C LEU A 550 0.30 -14.84 -22.78
N TYR A 551 -0.98 -14.93 -22.47
CA TYR A 551 -1.74 -16.17 -22.37
C TYR A 551 -2.85 -16.19 -23.44
N PRO A 552 -2.52 -16.43 -24.72
CA PRO A 552 -3.40 -16.15 -25.85
C PRO A 552 -4.68 -16.97 -25.85
N LYS A 553 -5.83 -16.28 -25.90
CA LYS A 553 -7.15 -16.90 -26.05
C LYS A 553 -8.16 -15.93 -26.68
N GLY A 554 -8.59 -16.22 -27.91
CA GLY A 554 -9.49 -15.32 -28.62
C GLY A 554 -8.88 -13.95 -28.84
N LYS A 555 -9.66 -12.89 -28.59
CA LYS A 555 -9.21 -11.51 -28.70
C LYS A 555 -9.05 -10.89 -27.32
N SER A 556 -7.93 -10.24 -27.10
CA SER A 556 -7.65 -9.49 -25.88
C SER A 556 -6.78 -8.28 -26.17
N GLU A 557 -6.79 -7.31 -25.25
CA GLU A 557 -5.95 -6.12 -25.34
C GLU A 557 -5.58 -5.62 -23.95
N PHE A 558 -4.45 -4.93 -23.86
CA PHE A 558 -4.03 -4.20 -22.67
C PHE A 558 -3.40 -2.86 -23.08
N THR A 559 -3.76 -1.80 -22.36
CA THR A 559 -3.12 -0.49 -22.51
C THR A 559 -2.20 -0.25 -21.33
N LEU A 560 -0.91 -0.27 -21.59
CA LEU A 560 0.14 0.13 -20.67
C LEU A 560 0.24 1.66 -20.64
N PHE A 561 0.09 2.25 -19.48
CA PHE A 561 0.55 3.61 -19.22
C PHE A 561 1.97 3.55 -18.68
N HIS A 562 2.91 4.20 -19.37
CA HIS A 562 4.33 4.11 -19.08
C HIS A 562 4.68 4.82 -17.76
N PRO A 563 5.13 4.11 -16.71
CA PRO A 563 5.45 4.71 -15.41
C PRO A 563 6.50 5.82 -15.50
N GLU A 564 7.51 5.66 -16.36
CA GLU A 564 8.61 6.62 -16.53
C GLU A 564 8.18 7.93 -17.18
N THR A 565 6.99 7.98 -17.76
CA THR A 565 6.46 9.20 -18.41
C THR A 565 5.50 9.98 -17.50
N HIS A 566 5.29 9.52 -16.25
CA HIS A 566 4.46 10.23 -15.28
C HIS A 566 4.87 11.72 -15.18
N PRO A 567 3.95 12.67 -15.17
CA PRO A 567 2.48 12.54 -15.27
C PRO A 567 1.91 12.65 -16.69
N LYS A 568 2.71 12.57 -17.75
CA LYS A 568 2.27 12.75 -19.16
C LYS A 568 1.40 11.61 -19.67
N LEU A 569 1.46 10.44 -19.04
CA LEU A 569 0.64 9.27 -19.36
C LEU A 569 0.79 8.79 -20.82
N GLU A 570 2.02 8.74 -21.35
CA GLU A 570 2.27 8.06 -22.60
C GLU A 570 1.86 6.59 -22.49
N GLN A 571 1.35 6.02 -23.57
CA GLN A 571 0.76 4.69 -23.53
C GLN A 571 1.18 3.83 -24.71
N THR A 572 1.17 2.51 -24.51
CA THR A 572 1.26 1.49 -25.55
C THR A 572 0.07 0.54 -25.39
N THR A 573 -0.67 0.30 -26.48
CA THR A 573 -1.72 -0.73 -26.48
C THR A 573 -1.23 -1.95 -27.24
N VAL A 574 -1.35 -3.12 -26.58
CA VAL A 574 -1.03 -4.42 -27.18
C VAL A 574 -2.34 -5.18 -27.39
N LYS A 575 -2.60 -5.56 -28.66
CA LYS A 575 -3.75 -6.37 -29.06
C LYS A 575 -3.28 -7.76 -29.44
N VAL A 576 -4.01 -8.75 -28.98
CA VAL A 576 -3.73 -10.17 -29.24
C VAL A 576 -4.97 -10.80 -29.86
N ASP A 577 -4.79 -11.46 -31.01
CA ASP A 577 -5.85 -12.24 -31.69
C ASP A 577 -5.33 -13.66 -31.92
N SER A 578 -5.90 -14.61 -31.21
CA SER A 578 -5.53 -16.02 -31.22
C SER A 578 -6.58 -16.83 -32.01
N GLY A 579 -6.23 -17.24 -33.23
CA GLY A 579 -7.02 -18.07 -34.11
C GLY A 579 -6.18 -19.20 -34.70
N ASP A 580 -6.23 -19.40 -36.03
CA ASP A 580 -5.36 -20.35 -36.76
C ASP A 580 -3.87 -19.94 -36.68
N SER A 581 -3.62 -18.67 -36.47
CA SER A 581 -2.31 -18.08 -36.17
C SER A 581 -2.49 -17.13 -34.99
N LEU A 582 -1.40 -16.76 -34.31
CA LEU A 582 -1.41 -15.75 -33.27
C LEU A 582 -0.90 -14.43 -33.84
N LYS A 583 -1.76 -13.42 -33.84
CA LYS A 583 -1.41 -12.05 -34.23
C LYS A 583 -1.27 -11.19 -32.98
N ILE A 584 -0.19 -10.42 -32.89
CA ILE A 584 0.05 -9.46 -31.83
C ILE A 584 0.36 -8.12 -32.46
N GLU A 585 -0.32 -7.06 -32.06
CA GLU A 585 -0.17 -5.70 -32.61
C GLU A 585 0.16 -4.73 -31.50
N PHE A 586 1.27 -4.02 -31.66
CA PHE A 586 1.64 -2.88 -30.81
C PHE A 586 1.18 -1.59 -31.47
N SER A 587 0.67 -0.66 -30.67
CA SER A 587 0.33 0.67 -31.16
C SER A 587 0.94 1.74 -30.24
N SER A 588 1.33 2.85 -30.83
CA SER A 588 1.86 4.06 -30.19
C SER A 588 3.36 4.01 -29.91
N LYS A 589 3.82 4.01 -28.67
CA LYS A 589 5.24 4.15 -28.35
C LYS A 589 6.04 2.89 -28.69
N HIS A 590 7.12 3.08 -29.45
CA HIS A 590 8.10 2.03 -29.69
C HIS A 590 9.06 1.92 -28.51
N GLU A 591 9.20 0.72 -27.95
CA GLU A 591 10.18 0.41 -26.92
C GLU A 591 10.71 -1.02 -27.07
N PRO A 592 11.95 -1.30 -26.62
CA PRO A 592 12.46 -2.67 -26.57
C PRO A 592 11.55 -3.55 -25.72
N HIS A 593 11.18 -4.72 -26.23
CA HIS A 593 10.31 -5.63 -25.49
C HIS A 593 10.65 -7.11 -25.70
N ILE A 594 10.22 -7.89 -24.72
CA ILE A 594 10.26 -9.35 -24.73
C ILE A 594 8.81 -9.83 -24.66
N LEU A 595 8.40 -10.65 -25.64
CA LEU A 595 7.16 -11.39 -25.57
C LEU A 595 7.45 -12.76 -24.96
N ARG A 596 6.85 -13.05 -23.81
CA ARG A 596 6.82 -14.36 -23.18
C ARG A 596 5.42 -14.93 -23.36
N ILE A 597 5.27 -15.81 -24.35
CA ILE A 597 3.98 -16.30 -24.83
C ILE A 597 3.82 -17.74 -24.39
N PHE A 598 2.75 -18.06 -23.66
CA PHE A 598 2.38 -19.44 -23.43
C PHE A 598 1.95 -20.09 -24.75
N ALA A 599 2.63 -21.16 -25.15
CA ALA A 599 2.42 -21.84 -26.41
C ALA A 599 2.73 -23.34 -26.28
N LYS A 600 1.70 -24.18 -26.37
CA LYS A 600 1.81 -25.65 -26.24
C LYS A 600 2.67 -26.33 -27.31
N GLN A 601 2.94 -25.62 -28.40
CA GLN A 601 3.68 -26.15 -29.53
C GLN A 601 4.70 -25.13 -30.01
N LYS A 602 5.85 -25.62 -30.45
CA LYS A 602 6.84 -24.81 -31.10
C LYS A 602 6.27 -24.24 -32.41
N PRO A 603 6.36 -22.92 -32.66
CA PRO A 603 5.91 -22.35 -33.92
C PRO A 603 6.77 -22.81 -35.12
N SER A 604 6.17 -22.87 -36.27
CA SER A 604 6.87 -23.12 -37.54
C SER A 604 7.52 -21.86 -38.10
N ALA A 605 6.94 -20.69 -37.79
CA ALA A 605 7.48 -19.40 -38.20
C ALA A 605 7.02 -18.29 -37.27
N VAL A 606 7.90 -17.33 -37.05
CA VAL A 606 7.62 -16.05 -36.38
C VAL A 606 8.04 -14.93 -37.30
N THR A 607 7.14 -13.97 -37.52
CA THR A 607 7.44 -12.77 -38.31
C THR A 607 7.12 -11.52 -37.50
N ILE A 608 7.82 -10.42 -37.76
CA ILE A 608 7.48 -9.07 -37.33
C ILE A 608 7.47 -8.16 -38.57
N ASP A 609 6.40 -7.37 -38.76
CA ASP A 609 6.24 -6.46 -39.91
C ASP A 609 6.52 -7.15 -41.27
N ASN A 610 6.01 -8.39 -41.41
CA ASN A 610 6.22 -9.29 -42.55
C ASN A 610 7.67 -9.79 -42.76
N LYS A 611 8.61 -9.51 -41.84
CA LYS A 611 9.97 -10.02 -41.88
C LYS A 611 10.10 -11.24 -40.98
N LYS A 612 10.66 -12.32 -41.53
CA LYS A 612 10.89 -13.56 -40.76
C LYS A 612 11.97 -13.34 -39.71
N LEU A 613 11.69 -13.67 -38.46
CA LEU A 613 12.68 -13.69 -37.38
C LEU A 613 13.41 -15.04 -37.37
N PRO A 614 14.73 -15.05 -37.14
CA PRO A 614 15.50 -16.29 -36.97
C PRO A 614 15.14 -16.94 -35.62
N GLU A 615 15.21 -18.28 -35.63
CA GLU A 615 15.22 -19.03 -34.38
C GLU A 615 16.62 -19.00 -33.77
N ALA A 616 16.75 -18.73 -32.48
CA ALA A 616 18.01 -18.79 -31.74
C ALA A 616 17.95 -19.93 -30.69
N ALA A 617 19.12 -20.47 -30.31
CA ALA A 617 19.23 -21.54 -29.33
C ALA A 617 18.81 -21.07 -27.91
N ALA A 618 19.01 -19.78 -27.61
CA ALA A 618 18.49 -19.08 -26.46
C ALA A 618 18.04 -17.68 -26.92
N ALA A 619 17.17 -17.02 -26.17
CA ALA A 619 16.68 -15.66 -26.49
C ALA A 619 17.75 -14.56 -26.29
N ASP A 620 19.00 -14.84 -26.58
CA ASP A 620 20.14 -13.95 -26.33
C ASP A 620 20.30 -12.86 -27.40
N GLY A 621 19.61 -12.99 -28.53
CA GLY A 621 19.74 -12.07 -29.68
C GLY A 621 18.50 -11.19 -29.87
N ASP A 622 18.71 -9.88 -30.05
CA ASP A 622 17.66 -8.99 -30.55
C ASP A 622 17.21 -9.41 -31.94
N GLY A 623 15.90 -9.34 -32.19
CA GLY A 623 15.32 -9.74 -33.48
C GLY A 623 15.31 -11.26 -33.72
N ALA A 624 15.22 -12.05 -32.66
CA ALA A 624 15.18 -13.51 -32.68
C ALA A 624 14.08 -14.07 -31.76
N TRP A 625 13.78 -15.35 -31.93
CA TRP A 625 12.89 -16.07 -31.04
C TRP A 625 13.48 -17.43 -30.64
N SER A 626 13.06 -17.92 -29.46
CA SER A 626 13.36 -19.28 -28.99
C SER A 626 12.10 -19.92 -28.41
N TYR A 627 12.08 -21.25 -28.32
CA TYR A 627 10.99 -22.01 -27.73
C TYR A 627 11.51 -22.92 -26.63
N ASP A 628 11.03 -22.68 -25.42
CA ASP A 628 11.27 -23.54 -24.28
C ASP A 628 10.18 -24.62 -24.24
N ALA A 629 10.56 -25.84 -24.64
CA ALA A 629 9.63 -26.97 -24.70
C ALA A 629 9.30 -27.52 -23.29
N GLN A 630 10.14 -27.28 -22.29
CA GLN A 630 9.90 -27.72 -20.93
C GLN A 630 8.83 -26.88 -20.27
N HIS A 631 8.84 -25.56 -20.50
CA HIS A 631 7.90 -24.62 -19.90
C HIS A 631 6.81 -24.17 -20.88
N GLU A 632 6.75 -24.71 -22.09
CA GLU A 632 5.78 -24.35 -23.14
C GLU A 632 5.75 -22.84 -23.42
N HIS A 633 6.93 -22.19 -23.45
CA HIS A 633 7.03 -20.75 -23.70
C HIS A 633 7.76 -20.44 -25.00
N LEU A 634 7.12 -19.60 -25.81
CA LEU A 634 7.75 -18.90 -26.93
C LEU A 634 8.26 -17.56 -26.42
N ILE A 635 9.56 -17.31 -26.57
CA ILE A 635 10.21 -16.07 -26.19
C ILE A 635 10.62 -15.34 -27.48
N ILE A 636 10.18 -14.10 -27.66
CA ILE A 636 10.58 -13.23 -28.77
C ILE A 636 11.19 -11.97 -28.19
N LYS A 637 12.42 -11.65 -28.55
CA LYS A 637 13.12 -10.46 -28.04
C LYS A 637 13.34 -9.48 -29.19
N THR A 638 12.89 -8.26 -29.06
CA THR A 638 12.88 -7.26 -30.12
C THR A 638 13.22 -5.87 -29.57
N ARG A 639 14.16 -5.20 -30.24
CA ARG A 639 14.52 -3.81 -29.93
C ARG A 639 14.03 -2.87 -31.03
N ASP A 640 14.23 -3.24 -32.27
CA ASP A 640 13.91 -2.41 -33.43
C ASP A 640 12.78 -3.04 -34.27
N TYR A 641 11.72 -2.28 -34.48
CA TYR A 641 10.58 -2.65 -35.31
C TYR A 641 9.92 -1.40 -35.93
N ALA A 642 9.14 -1.57 -36.99
CA ALA A 642 8.48 -0.47 -37.68
C ALA A 642 7.03 -0.28 -37.17
N GLU A 643 6.19 -1.27 -37.43
CA GLU A 643 4.76 -1.24 -37.07
C GLU A 643 4.44 -2.05 -35.83
N GLY A 644 5.29 -3.01 -35.44
CA GLY A 644 5.12 -3.88 -34.30
C GLY A 644 4.02 -4.92 -34.47
N VAL A 645 3.85 -5.45 -35.69
CA VAL A 645 2.87 -6.49 -36.02
C VAL A 645 3.54 -7.84 -36.08
N TYR A 646 3.28 -8.69 -35.09
CA TYR A 646 3.77 -10.06 -35.06
C TYR A 646 2.74 -11.02 -35.64
N LEU A 647 3.21 -12.01 -36.38
CA LEU A 647 2.44 -13.15 -36.83
C LEU A 647 3.20 -14.44 -36.49
N ILE A 648 2.61 -15.29 -35.67
CA ILE A 648 3.14 -16.57 -35.24
C ILE A 648 2.30 -17.68 -35.88
N SER A 649 2.93 -18.57 -36.63
CA SER A 649 2.30 -19.66 -37.35
C SER A 649 2.71 -21.00 -36.74
N TRP A 650 1.77 -21.94 -36.68
CA TRP A 650 1.95 -23.26 -36.09
C TRP A 650 2.06 -24.39 -37.11
N ARG A 651 1.81 -24.10 -38.40
CA ARG A 651 1.81 -25.05 -39.53
C ARG A 651 2.84 -24.71 -40.56
#